data_6a0a149bde3d793ed6fdcaa5de64f5a9
#
_entry.id   6a0a149bde3d793ed6fdcaa5de64f5a9
#
_cell.length_a   1.000
_cell.length_b   1.000
_cell.length_c   1.000
_cell.angle_alpha   90.00
_cell.angle_beta   90.00
_cell.angle_gamma   90.00
#
_symmetry.space_group_name_H-M   'P 1'
#
loop_
_entity.id
_entity.type
_entity.pdbx_description
1 polymer ?
#
loop_
_entity_poly.entity_id
_entity_poly.type
_entity_poly.pdbx_seq_one_letter_code
_entity_poly.pdbx_strand_id
1 'polypeptide(L)'
;MNRFIGSLWLQALTATSALGVAAVGSPAEAAGRIELNTLQAEGQFNRFIVKYREDSAAFAQPESVQRHLEATTQRAVSLKGAAPLALGHVRRLAVGADVVSVDRKLDRAGAEALMRELAADPNVEYVEVDRLNKPFATPNDTRYSEQWHYFDAVGGLNAPPAWDLATGSGVVVAVLDTGITSHSDLNANVVAGYDFIVDTTVAGDGNGRDADPSDPGDFEGGYSSSWHGTHVAGTIAAVTNNSKGVAGVAYGAKISPVRVLGRGGGYDSDISDAIIWASGGTVSGVPANANPAKVINLSLGGSGSCGSTSQSAINAAVGRGTVLVIAAGNSNANVSGFSPANCNNVIAVAANGKTGARASYSNYGALIDVTAPGGDGSYGVLSTLNTGSTTPGSETYDGTYQGTSMAAPHVAGVVALIQSVASKTPAEIETILKSTARALPGSCTGGCGAGIVNAYAAVQAAKGGGNPNPPGGNVLTNNVPVTGLAGSANTELRYTLEVPAGSTNLTIATSEGTGDADLYVKSGSAPTTTTYDCRPYKSGNAESCAFASPQAGTYHVLVRGYSTFSAVKLLGSFTAGSGGGGQSFFENTTDFSILDNTTIESPITVSGRTGNAPSTLKVSVSIYHTYQGDLKVDLVAPDGSVYGLHNYTGSGTDNIVTTYTVNASSEVANGTWKLRVNDKAAGDTGYLDKWSLQF
;
A
#
# COMPACT_ATOMS: atom_id res chain seq x y z
N MET A 1 -107.57 10.08 1.87
CA MET A 1 -108.01 8.96 1.06
C MET A 1 -106.88 7.93 1.04
N ASN A 2 -107.19 6.85 1.74
CA ASN A 2 -106.93 5.45 1.38
C ASN A 2 -105.57 5.12 0.66
N ARG A 3 -104.89 4.13 0.98
CA ARG A 3 -104.90 2.86 1.68
C ARG A 3 -103.54 2.18 1.50
N PHE A 4 -103.06 1.57 2.51
CA PHE A 4 -102.88 0.16 2.86
C PHE A 4 -101.56 -0.54 2.25
N ILE A 5 -100.74 -0.96 3.17
CA ILE A 5 -100.35 -2.33 3.63
C ILE A 5 -99.07 -2.91 2.90
N GLY A 6 -98.20 -3.41 3.74
CA GLY A 6 -97.29 -4.45 3.38
C GLY A 6 -96.00 -4.53 4.27
N SER A 7 -96.14 -5.12 5.42
CA SER A 7 -95.06 -5.52 6.34
C SER A 7 -94.30 -6.73 5.78
N LEU A 8 -92.97 -6.72 5.88
CA LEU A 8 -92.22 -7.96 6.05
C LEU A 8 -90.95 -7.66 6.83
N TRP A 9 -90.77 -8.36 7.89
CA TRP A 9 -89.62 -8.37 8.78
C TRP A 9 -88.41 -8.97 8.08
N LEU A 10 -87.24 -8.31 8.23
CA LEU A 10 -85.91 -9.01 8.13
C LEU A 10 -84.96 -8.41 9.16
N GLN A 11 -84.47 -9.27 10.03
CA GLN A 11 -83.52 -8.96 11.09
C GLN A 11 -82.18 -8.50 10.50
N ALA A 12 -81.73 -7.34 10.89
CA ALA A 12 -80.37 -6.91 10.63
C ALA A 12 -79.48 -7.22 11.85
N LEU A 13 -78.54 -8.13 11.69
CA LEU A 13 -77.42 -8.35 12.61
C LEU A 13 -76.55 -7.08 12.65
N THR A 14 -76.48 -6.48 13.82
CA THR A 14 -75.44 -5.46 14.10
C THR A 14 -74.11 -6.13 14.34
N ALA A 15 -73.21 -6.06 13.35
CA ALA A 15 -71.79 -6.38 13.54
C ALA A 15 -71.12 -5.14 14.13
N THR A 16 -70.79 -5.17 15.40
CA THR A 16 -69.85 -4.21 16.04
C THR A 16 -68.44 -4.47 15.52
N SER A 17 -67.95 -3.63 14.62
CA SER A 17 -66.57 -3.57 14.24
C SER A 17 -65.71 -2.95 15.38
N ALA A 18 -65.06 -3.81 16.15
CA ALA A 18 -63.98 -3.36 17.03
C ALA A 18 -62.85 -2.83 16.18
N LEU A 19 -62.59 -1.52 16.19
CA LEU A 19 -61.32 -0.94 15.73
C LEU A 19 -60.23 -1.45 16.64
N GLY A 20 -59.47 -2.42 16.15
CA GLY A 20 -58.18 -2.77 16.73
C GLY A 20 -57.21 -1.59 16.52
N VAL A 21 -56.87 -0.88 17.59
CA VAL A 21 -55.76 0.03 17.63
C VAL A 21 -54.51 -0.86 17.43
N ALA A 22 -53.97 -0.87 16.23
CA ALA A 22 -52.65 -1.40 16.00
C ALA A 22 -51.68 -0.54 16.82
N ALA A 23 -51.09 -1.13 17.86
CA ALA A 23 -49.96 -0.54 18.54
C ALA A 23 -48.86 -0.37 17.50
N VAL A 24 -48.59 0.87 17.10
CA VAL A 24 -47.44 1.23 16.36
C VAL A 24 -46.27 0.91 17.27
N GLY A 25 -45.60 -0.23 17.04
CA GLY A 25 -44.39 -0.58 17.74
C GLY A 25 -43.39 0.56 17.50
N SER A 26 -42.86 1.12 18.58
CA SER A 26 -41.74 2.05 18.53
C SER A 26 -40.67 1.43 17.69
N PRO A 27 -40.00 2.19 16.80
CA PRO A 27 -38.86 1.65 16.06
C PRO A 27 -37.87 1.09 17.08
N ALA A 28 -37.38 -0.13 16.85
CA ALA A 28 -36.36 -0.73 17.67
C ALA A 28 -35.16 0.25 17.69
N GLU A 29 -34.84 0.77 18.87
CA GLU A 29 -33.69 1.64 19.05
C GLU A 29 -32.46 0.90 18.55
N ALA A 30 -31.69 1.57 17.66
CA ALA A 30 -30.53 0.98 17.03
C ALA A 30 -29.48 0.67 18.12
N ALA A 31 -28.88 -0.53 18.06
CA ALA A 31 -27.76 -0.91 18.92
C ALA A 31 -26.61 0.13 18.84
N GLY A 32 -25.87 0.28 19.92
CA GLY A 32 -24.74 1.20 19.98
C GLY A 32 -23.64 0.84 18.97
N ARG A 33 -22.87 1.83 18.57
CA ARG A 33 -21.75 1.67 17.64
C ARG A 33 -20.53 1.05 18.35
N ILE A 34 -19.81 0.17 17.68
CA ILE A 34 -18.59 -0.46 18.18
C ILE A 34 -17.40 0.08 17.39
N GLU A 35 -16.43 0.69 18.06
CA GLU A 35 -15.22 1.22 17.45
C GLU A 35 -14.13 0.15 17.39
N LEU A 36 -14.26 -0.82 16.47
CA LEU A 36 -13.34 -1.95 16.30
C LEU A 36 -11.92 -1.51 15.86
N ASN A 37 -11.77 -0.33 15.28
CA ASN A 37 -10.49 0.29 14.96
C ASN A 37 -9.65 0.63 16.21
N THR A 38 -10.27 0.74 17.38
CA THR A 38 -9.56 0.91 18.65
C THR A 38 -9.02 -0.40 19.22
N LEU A 39 -9.50 -1.54 18.72
CA LEU A 39 -9.14 -2.89 19.15
C LEU A 39 -7.91 -3.37 18.34
N GLN A 40 -6.73 -3.34 18.93
CA GLN A 40 -5.50 -3.81 18.30
C GLN A 40 -5.56 -5.29 17.92
N ALA A 41 -4.81 -5.69 16.87
CA ALA A 41 -4.79 -7.08 16.37
C ALA A 41 -4.29 -8.05 17.44
N GLU A 42 -3.27 -7.65 18.20
CA GLU A 42 -2.72 -8.36 19.35
C GLU A 42 -2.80 -7.48 20.59
N GLY A 43 -3.06 -8.07 21.73
CA GLY A 43 -3.12 -7.34 22.98
C GLY A 43 -3.99 -8.03 24.03
N GLN A 44 -3.91 -7.50 25.23
CA GLN A 44 -4.77 -7.88 26.35
C GLN A 44 -5.52 -6.64 26.82
N PHE A 45 -6.82 -6.73 26.86
CA PHE A 45 -7.72 -5.60 27.06
C PHE A 45 -8.50 -5.79 28.36
N ASN A 46 -8.50 -4.77 29.21
CA ASN A 46 -9.27 -4.78 30.47
C ASN A 46 -9.88 -3.42 30.79
N ARG A 47 -9.80 -2.45 29.85
CA ARG A 47 -10.46 -1.14 30.01
C ARG A 47 -11.14 -0.74 28.70
N PHE A 48 -12.32 -0.16 28.85
CA PHE A 48 -13.17 0.28 27.75
C PHE A 48 -13.77 1.66 28.05
N ILE A 49 -14.14 2.38 27.00
CA ILE A 49 -14.88 3.63 27.12
C ILE A 49 -16.27 3.37 26.53
N VAL A 50 -17.31 3.69 27.29
CA VAL A 50 -18.70 3.55 26.92
C VAL A 50 -19.36 4.91 26.94
N LYS A 51 -19.88 5.35 25.82
CA LYS A 51 -20.70 6.57 25.75
C LYS A 51 -22.16 6.16 25.74
N TYR A 52 -22.88 6.68 26.69
CA TYR A 52 -24.35 6.57 26.72
C TYR A 52 -24.99 7.75 26.01
N ARG A 53 -26.14 7.52 25.40
CA ARG A 53 -26.94 8.56 24.73
C ARG A 53 -27.33 9.65 25.70
N GLU A 54 -27.34 10.90 25.27
CA GLU A 54 -27.57 12.07 26.13
C GLU A 54 -28.98 12.10 26.76
N ASP A 55 -29.96 11.48 26.12
CA ASP A 55 -31.31 11.33 26.60
C ASP A 55 -31.54 10.12 27.54
N SER A 56 -30.51 9.32 27.77
CA SER A 56 -30.57 8.13 28.64
C SER A 56 -30.43 8.46 30.12
N ALA A 57 -31.02 7.61 30.97
CA ALA A 57 -30.86 7.68 32.41
C ALA A 57 -29.41 7.47 32.84
N ALA A 58 -28.63 6.64 32.11
CA ALA A 58 -27.22 6.39 32.37
C ALA A 58 -26.37 7.63 32.12
N PHE A 59 -26.71 8.46 31.12
CA PHE A 59 -26.05 9.74 30.90
C PHE A 59 -26.40 10.77 31.98
N ALA A 60 -27.72 10.89 32.30
CA ALA A 60 -28.20 11.87 33.28
C ALA A 60 -27.75 11.57 34.73
N GLN A 61 -27.60 10.29 35.08
CA GLN A 61 -27.25 9.81 36.42
C GLN A 61 -26.06 8.86 36.40
N PRO A 62 -24.82 9.35 36.55
CA PRO A 62 -23.61 8.54 36.50
C PRO A 62 -23.61 7.32 37.42
N GLU A 63 -24.27 7.43 38.57
CA GLU A 63 -24.44 6.34 39.54
C GLU A 63 -25.30 5.18 39.00
N SER A 64 -26.05 5.39 37.93
CA SER A 64 -26.81 4.33 37.28
C SER A 64 -25.99 3.47 36.31
N VAL A 65 -24.83 3.96 35.90
CA VAL A 65 -23.93 3.26 34.95
C VAL A 65 -23.57 1.86 35.45
N GLN A 66 -23.24 1.72 36.74
CA GLN A 66 -22.89 0.43 37.33
C GLN A 66 -24.00 -0.60 37.17
N ARG A 67 -25.30 -0.20 37.31
CA ARG A 67 -26.43 -1.08 37.11
C ARG A 67 -26.57 -1.55 35.64
N HIS A 68 -26.28 -0.70 34.66
CA HIS A 68 -26.25 -1.06 33.24
C HIS A 68 -25.13 -2.06 32.95
N LEU A 69 -23.97 -1.90 33.58
CA LEU A 69 -22.85 -2.84 33.45
C LEU A 69 -23.17 -4.20 34.08
N GLU A 70 -23.83 -4.24 35.23
CA GLU A 70 -24.29 -5.47 35.87
C GLU A 70 -25.32 -6.22 34.99
N ALA A 71 -26.27 -5.52 34.36
CA ALA A 71 -27.21 -6.10 33.41
C ALA A 71 -26.46 -6.66 32.18
N THR A 72 -25.45 -6.00 31.70
CA THR A 72 -24.58 -6.50 30.59
C THR A 72 -23.86 -7.77 31.01
N THR A 73 -23.27 -7.80 32.20
CA THR A 73 -22.59 -8.98 32.75
C THR A 73 -23.53 -10.19 32.79
N GLN A 74 -24.78 -10.01 33.23
CA GLN A 74 -25.77 -11.08 33.28
C GLN A 74 -26.15 -11.63 31.90
N ARG A 75 -26.18 -10.76 30.86
CA ARG A 75 -26.42 -11.18 29.46
C ARG A 75 -25.23 -11.97 28.91
N ALA A 76 -24.04 -11.50 29.14
CA ALA A 76 -22.80 -12.12 28.64
C ALA A 76 -22.59 -13.54 29.19
N VAL A 77 -22.96 -13.80 30.45
CA VAL A 77 -22.89 -15.13 31.09
C VAL A 77 -23.83 -16.14 30.40
N SER A 78 -24.97 -15.69 29.91
CA SER A 78 -25.94 -16.57 29.27
C SER A 78 -25.48 -17.18 27.95
N LEU A 79 -24.42 -16.61 27.31
CA LEU A 79 -24.08 -16.93 25.92
C LEU A 79 -22.98 -17.97 25.75
N LYS A 80 -22.13 -18.31 26.74
CA LYS A 80 -20.95 -19.19 26.48
C LYS A 80 -20.44 -20.09 27.62
N GLY A 81 -21.10 -20.27 28.73
CA GLY A 81 -20.63 -21.18 29.80
C GLY A 81 -19.26 -20.79 30.43
N ALA A 82 -18.75 -19.60 30.16
CA ALA A 82 -17.54 -19.04 30.75
C ALA A 82 -17.84 -18.39 32.12
N ALA A 83 -16.83 -18.32 32.98
CA ALA A 83 -16.96 -17.60 34.26
C ALA A 83 -17.39 -16.15 34.02
N PRO A 84 -18.36 -15.62 34.82
CA PRO A 84 -18.86 -14.25 34.65
C PRO A 84 -17.72 -13.22 34.66
N LEU A 85 -17.83 -12.21 33.78
CA LEU A 85 -16.95 -11.07 33.81
C LEU A 85 -17.49 -10.07 34.87
N ALA A 86 -16.63 -9.55 35.74
CA ALA A 86 -17.01 -8.44 36.60
C ALA A 86 -16.66 -7.12 35.92
N LEU A 87 -17.67 -6.30 35.65
CA LEU A 87 -17.50 -4.96 35.06
C LEU A 87 -17.62 -3.90 36.16
N GLY A 88 -16.69 -2.96 36.20
CA GLY A 88 -16.70 -1.87 37.15
C GLY A 88 -16.67 -0.50 36.46
N HIS A 89 -17.54 0.41 36.86
CA HIS A 89 -17.46 1.81 36.47
C HIS A 89 -16.25 2.46 37.17
N VAL A 90 -15.33 3.03 36.38
CA VAL A 90 -14.13 3.68 36.93
C VAL A 90 -14.38 5.17 37.16
N ARG A 91 -14.82 5.89 36.12
CA ARG A 91 -15.12 7.32 36.18
C ARG A 91 -15.82 7.81 34.91
N ARG A 92 -16.44 8.96 34.98
CA ARG A 92 -16.92 9.70 33.81
C ARG A 92 -15.82 10.61 33.26
N LEU A 93 -15.75 10.69 31.95
CA LEU A 93 -14.89 11.61 31.20
C LEU A 93 -15.58 12.98 31.04
N ALA A 94 -14.81 14.03 30.82
CA ALA A 94 -15.34 15.38 30.56
C ALA A 94 -16.23 15.44 29.29
N VAL A 95 -16.02 14.54 28.35
CA VAL A 95 -16.83 14.37 27.12
C VAL A 95 -18.13 13.58 27.36
N GLY A 96 -18.44 13.23 28.63
CA GLY A 96 -19.67 12.53 29.02
C GLY A 96 -19.68 11.04 28.71
N ALA A 97 -18.55 10.42 28.33
CA ALA A 97 -18.41 8.98 28.25
C ALA A 97 -17.90 8.41 29.58
N ASP A 98 -18.06 7.12 29.80
CA ASP A 98 -17.71 6.44 31.04
C ASP A 98 -16.60 5.42 30.81
N VAL A 99 -15.57 5.43 31.68
CA VAL A 99 -14.50 4.44 31.67
C VAL A 99 -14.95 3.23 32.46
N VAL A 100 -14.86 2.05 31.84
CA VAL A 100 -15.27 0.76 32.37
C VAL A 100 -14.06 -0.16 32.46
N SER A 101 -13.87 -0.84 33.59
CA SER A 101 -12.85 -1.87 33.78
C SER A 101 -13.47 -3.27 33.81
N VAL A 102 -12.63 -4.26 33.47
CA VAL A 102 -12.95 -5.69 33.55
C VAL A 102 -11.98 -6.34 34.52
N ASP A 103 -12.48 -7.29 35.31
CA ASP A 103 -11.72 -8.00 36.38
C ASP A 103 -10.54 -8.82 35.87
N ARG A 104 -10.46 -9.05 34.57
CA ARG A 104 -9.38 -9.80 33.91
C ARG A 104 -9.02 -9.21 32.55
N LYS A 105 -7.85 -9.59 32.06
CA LYS A 105 -7.42 -9.21 30.73
C LYS A 105 -8.07 -10.16 29.70
N LEU A 106 -8.66 -9.58 28.68
CA LEU A 106 -9.30 -10.29 27.55
C LEU A 106 -8.37 -10.29 26.35
N ASP A 107 -8.37 -11.37 25.58
CA ASP A 107 -7.82 -11.36 24.24
C ASP A 107 -8.70 -10.54 23.29
N ARG A 108 -8.27 -10.40 22.03
CA ARG A 108 -9.02 -9.64 21.01
C ARG A 108 -10.45 -10.13 20.84
N ALA A 109 -10.65 -11.45 20.76
CA ALA A 109 -11.97 -12.04 20.53
C ALA A 109 -12.91 -11.81 21.74
N GLY A 110 -12.37 -11.97 22.95
CA GLY A 110 -13.09 -11.68 24.20
C GLY A 110 -13.44 -10.20 24.35
N ALA A 111 -12.50 -9.31 24.00
CA ALA A 111 -12.73 -7.87 24.02
C ALA A 111 -13.81 -7.44 23.01
N GLU A 112 -13.75 -7.95 21.77
CA GLU A 112 -14.76 -7.70 20.75
C GLU A 112 -16.13 -8.21 21.18
N ALA A 113 -16.21 -9.41 21.76
CA ALA A 113 -17.45 -9.96 22.27
C ALA A 113 -18.05 -9.07 23.38
N LEU A 114 -17.21 -8.60 24.32
CA LEU A 114 -17.65 -7.69 25.35
C LEU A 114 -18.13 -6.34 24.78
N MET A 115 -17.41 -5.76 23.83
CA MET A 115 -17.82 -4.51 23.18
C MET A 115 -19.19 -4.66 22.50
N ARG A 116 -19.47 -5.81 21.86
CA ARG A 116 -20.77 -6.13 21.26
C ARG A 116 -21.88 -6.22 22.30
N GLU A 117 -21.61 -6.84 23.44
CA GLU A 117 -22.58 -6.95 24.55
C GLU A 117 -22.87 -5.59 25.20
N LEU A 118 -21.86 -4.74 25.37
CA LEU A 118 -22.04 -3.37 25.86
C LEU A 118 -22.87 -2.55 24.87
N ALA A 119 -22.56 -2.64 23.58
CA ALA A 119 -23.29 -1.93 22.54
C ALA A 119 -24.72 -2.45 22.30
N ALA A 120 -25.05 -3.65 22.79
CA ALA A 120 -26.42 -4.19 22.75
C ALA A 120 -27.40 -3.50 23.73
N ASP A 121 -26.88 -2.70 24.68
CA ASP A 121 -27.72 -1.81 25.49
C ASP A 121 -28.22 -0.65 24.61
N PRO A 122 -29.54 -0.46 24.42
CA PRO A 122 -30.08 0.60 23.57
C PRO A 122 -29.72 2.02 24.06
N ASN A 123 -29.34 2.16 25.32
CA ASN A 123 -28.84 3.44 25.86
C ASN A 123 -27.42 3.77 25.47
N VAL A 124 -26.66 2.81 24.91
CA VAL A 124 -25.28 3.02 24.52
C VAL A 124 -25.23 3.65 23.12
N GLU A 125 -24.43 4.69 22.97
CA GLU A 125 -24.14 5.35 21.70
C GLU A 125 -22.94 4.70 21.02
N TYR A 126 -21.80 4.53 21.74
CA TYR A 126 -20.63 3.80 21.25
C TYR A 126 -19.83 3.14 22.36
N VAL A 127 -19.01 2.17 21.95
CA VAL A 127 -18.02 1.48 22.79
C VAL A 127 -16.69 1.44 22.07
N GLU A 128 -15.62 1.78 22.80
CA GLU A 128 -14.23 1.70 22.32
C GLU A 128 -13.29 1.18 23.41
N VAL A 129 -12.08 0.78 23.02
CA VAL A 129 -11.03 0.37 23.96
C VAL A 129 -10.36 1.60 24.56
N ASP A 130 -10.23 1.67 25.90
CA ASP A 130 -9.39 2.65 26.59
C ASP A 130 -7.92 2.22 26.50
N ARG A 131 -7.21 2.76 25.50
CA ARG A 131 -5.84 2.38 25.17
C ARG A 131 -4.82 3.05 26.08
N LEU A 132 -3.82 2.29 26.49
CA LEU A 132 -2.65 2.85 27.18
C LEU A 132 -1.68 3.42 26.13
N ASN A 133 -1.69 4.72 25.97
CA ASN A 133 -0.73 5.42 25.12
C ASN A 133 0.61 5.57 25.83
N LYS A 134 1.70 5.34 25.10
CA LYS A 134 3.08 5.56 25.56
C LYS A 134 3.72 6.64 24.69
N PRO A 135 4.76 7.35 25.20
CA PRO A 135 5.60 8.17 24.33
C PRO A 135 6.21 7.30 23.24
N PHE A 136 6.34 7.83 22.03
CA PHE A 136 7.08 7.13 20.97
C PHE A 136 8.51 6.87 21.45
N ALA A 137 9.00 5.64 21.25
CA ALA A 137 10.36 5.29 21.59
C ALA A 137 11.32 6.07 20.68
N THR A 138 12.06 7.02 21.27
CA THR A 138 13.18 7.67 20.57
C THR A 138 14.42 6.85 20.86
N PRO A 139 15.17 6.40 19.84
CA PRO A 139 16.45 5.75 20.04
C PRO A 139 17.40 6.57 20.90
N ASN A 140 18.14 5.89 21.78
CA ASN A 140 19.13 6.54 22.65
C ASN A 140 20.53 6.60 22.02
N ASP A 141 20.64 6.24 20.75
CA ASP A 141 21.87 6.19 19.98
C ASP A 141 22.41 7.61 19.79
N THR A 142 23.69 7.81 20.05
CA THR A 142 24.29 9.14 20.27
C THR A 142 24.21 10.06 19.05
N ARG A 143 24.11 9.51 17.85
CA ARG A 143 24.02 10.25 16.59
C ARG A 143 22.62 10.15 15.92
N TYR A 144 21.63 9.57 16.59
CA TYR A 144 20.27 9.45 16.06
C TYR A 144 19.68 10.79 15.58
N SER A 145 19.92 11.86 16.32
CA SER A 145 19.41 13.19 15.96
C SER A 145 19.94 13.73 14.63
N GLU A 146 21.00 13.17 14.09
CA GLU A 146 21.56 13.50 12.78
C GLU A 146 20.90 12.68 11.64
N GLN A 147 20.19 11.61 11.97
CA GLN A 147 19.53 10.70 11.02
C GLN A 147 18.17 11.26 10.57
N TRP A 148 18.15 12.45 9.95
CA TRP A 148 16.95 13.12 9.45
C TRP A 148 16.06 12.20 8.62
N HIS A 149 16.67 11.27 7.89
CA HIS A 149 16.01 10.34 6.97
C HIS A 149 14.99 9.42 7.65
N TYR A 150 14.98 9.29 8.97
CA TYR A 150 13.99 8.51 9.71
C TYR A 150 12.78 9.32 10.17
N PHE A 151 12.96 10.57 10.58
CA PHE A 151 11.94 11.33 11.30
C PHE A 151 11.56 12.68 10.67
N ASP A 152 12.30 13.14 9.65
CA ASP A 152 11.97 14.40 9.00
C ASP A 152 10.56 14.32 8.37
N ALA A 153 9.71 15.31 8.68
CA ALA A 153 8.31 15.29 8.27
C ALA A 153 8.13 15.42 6.75
N VAL A 154 9.11 16.00 6.05
CA VAL A 154 9.06 16.28 4.61
C VAL A 154 9.72 15.16 3.82
N GLY A 155 11.00 14.92 4.04
CA GLY A 155 11.80 13.96 3.26
C GLY A 155 12.04 12.62 3.95
N GLY A 156 11.74 12.46 5.24
CA GLY A 156 12.05 11.26 6.01
C GLY A 156 11.07 10.12 5.82
N LEU A 157 11.40 8.97 6.39
CA LEU A 157 10.71 7.69 6.25
C LEU A 157 9.48 7.53 7.14
N ASN A 158 9.27 8.41 8.13
CA ASN A 158 8.29 8.26 9.21
C ASN A 158 8.50 6.94 9.99
N ALA A 159 9.75 6.64 10.36
CA ALA A 159 10.14 5.40 11.04
C ALA A 159 9.79 5.36 12.54
N PRO A 160 9.93 6.45 13.35
CA PRO A 160 9.72 6.37 14.79
C PRO A 160 8.39 5.74 15.22
N PRO A 161 7.22 6.12 14.68
CA PRO A 161 5.96 5.46 15.07
C PRO A 161 5.85 4.03 14.53
N ALA A 162 6.61 3.65 13.50
CA ALA A 162 6.65 2.26 13.02
C ALA A 162 7.36 1.35 14.02
N TRP A 163 8.35 1.85 14.74
CA TRP A 163 9.12 1.08 15.72
C TRP A 163 8.29 0.66 16.97
N ASP A 164 7.20 1.35 17.25
CA ASP A 164 6.23 0.90 18.26
C ASP A 164 5.42 -0.34 17.80
N LEU A 165 5.40 -0.60 16.50
CA LEU A 165 4.64 -1.69 15.88
C LEU A 165 5.52 -2.87 15.48
N ALA A 166 6.77 -2.62 15.10
CA ALA A 166 7.67 -3.58 14.49
C ALA A 166 9.14 -3.17 14.64
N THR A 167 10.03 -4.14 14.80
CA THR A 167 11.48 -3.91 14.84
C THR A 167 12.25 -4.67 13.75
N GLY A 168 11.57 -5.50 12.97
CA GLY A 168 12.20 -6.41 12.01
C GLY A 168 12.64 -7.75 12.62
N SER A 169 12.33 -8.01 13.88
CA SER A 169 12.76 -9.24 14.58
C SER A 169 12.30 -10.51 13.84
N GLY A 170 13.20 -11.49 13.73
CA GLY A 170 12.95 -12.75 13.05
C GLY A 170 13.09 -12.70 11.51
N VAL A 171 13.45 -11.56 10.94
CA VAL A 171 13.66 -11.40 9.50
C VAL A 171 15.15 -11.32 9.18
N VAL A 172 15.58 -12.03 8.14
CA VAL A 172 16.92 -11.92 7.55
C VAL A 172 16.83 -11.07 6.29
N VAL A 173 17.71 -10.07 6.19
CA VAL A 173 17.93 -9.25 5.00
C VAL A 173 19.31 -9.57 4.44
N ALA A 174 19.38 -10.03 3.21
CA ALA A 174 20.65 -10.20 2.51
C ALA A 174 21.06 -8.87 1.87
N VAL A 175 22.30 -8.47 2.08
CA VAL A 175 22.92 -7.28 1.48
C VAL A 175 23.93 -7.77 0.45
N LEU A 176 23.54 -7.70 -0.84
CA LEU A 176 24.41 -8.04 -1.97
C LEU A 176 25.19 -6.79 -2.37
N ASP A 177 26.45 -6.72 -1.93
CA ASP A 177 27.23 -5.49 -1.98
C ASP A 177 28.75 -5.78 -1.93
N THR A 178 29.59 -4.83 -1.46
CA THR A 178 31.06 -4.98 -1.32
C THR A 178 31.48 -5.92 -0.18
N GLY A 179 30.54 -6.47 0.58
CA GLY A 179 30.80 -7.22 1.80
C GLY A 179 30.55 -6.38 3.04
N ILE A 180 31.21 -6.73 4.15
CA ILE A 180 31.00 -6.06 5.43
C ILE A 180 32.31 -5.91 6.20
N THR A 181 32.50 -4.81 6.91
CA THR A 181 33.56 -4.67 7.91
C THR A 181 33.02 -4.88 9.31
N SER A 182 33.87 -5.38 10.21
CA SER A 182 33.50 -5.47 11.62
C SER A 182 33.20 -4.09 12.18
N HIS A 183 32.02 -3.92 12.78
CA HIS A 183 31.56 -2.66 13.37
C HIS A 183 30.73 -2.97 14.62
N SER A 184 31.12 -2.40 15.76
CA SER A 184 30.50 -2.71 17.05
C SER A 184 29.03 -2.29 17.14
N ASP A 185 28.58 -1.39 16.27
CA ASP A 185 27.19 -0.95 16.13
C ASP A 185 26.40 -1.79 15.09
N LEU A 186 27.00 -2.90 14.60
CA LEU A 186 26.38 -3.74 13.59
C LEU A 186 26.53 -5.24 13.86
N ASN A 187 27.67 -5.67 14.44
CA ASN A 187 28.06 -7.07 14.56
C ASN A 187 27.00 -7.96 15.22
N ALA A 188 26.24 -7.46 16.22
CA ALA A 188 25.20 -8.24 16.91
C ALA A 188 24.01 -8.60 16.00
N ASN A 189 23.84 -7.91 14.88
CA ASN A 189 22.80 -8.16 13.90
C ASN A 189 23.32 -8.88 12.64
N VAL A 190 24.61 -9.17 12.54
CA VAL A 190 25.19 -9.90 11.41
C VAL A 190 25.10 -11.42 11.63
N VAL A 191 24.66 -12.15 10.62
CA VAL A 191 24.71 -13.61 10.55
C VAL A 191 25.63 -14.04 9.43
N ALA A 192 25.91 -15.35 9.32
CA ALA A 192 26.77 -15.88 8.28
C ALA A 192 26.31 -15.47 6.88
N GLY A 193 27.28 -15.03 6.09
CA GLY A 193 27.11 -14.66 4.69
C GLY A 193 28.00 -15.50 3.78
N TYR A 194 28.35 -14.96 2.60
CA TYR A 194 29.21 -15.65 1.62
C TYR A 194 29.82 -14.66 0.62
N ASP A 195 31.02 -14.95 0.13
CA ASP A 195 31.63 -14.24 -1.01
C ASP A 195 31.37 -15.01 -2.31
N PHE A 196 30.74 -14.34 -3.27
CA PHE A 196 30.42 -14.91 -4.58
C PHE A 196 31.38 -14.50 -5.70
N ILE A 197 32.34 -13.65 -5.43
CA ILE A 197 33.25 -13.15 -6.45
C ILE A 197 34.21 -14.27 -6.88
N VAL A 198 34.16 -14.64 -8.17
CA VAL A 198 35.03 -15.69 -8.74
C VAL A 198 36.40 -15.14 -9.17
N ASP A 199 36.39 -13.94 -9.76
CA ASP A 199 37.63 -13.29 -10.24
C ASP A 199 38.45 -12.77 -9.06
N THR A 200 39.61 -13.39 -8.81
CA THR A 200 40.50 -13.03 -7.69
C THR A 200 41.06 -11.63 -7.77
N THR A 201 41.11 -11.00 -8.96
CA THR A 201 41.50 -9.61 -9.13
C THR A 201 40.41 -8.66 -8.66
N VAL A 202 39.20 -8.98 -8.99
CA VAL A 202 38.00 -8.25 -8.51
C VAL A 202 37.81 -8.47 -7.01
N ALA A 203 37.92 -9.70 -6.53
CA ALA A 203 37.82 -10.05 -5.11
C ALA A 203 38.87 -9.28 -4.28
N GLY A 204 40.13 -9.30 -4.68
CA GLY A 204 41.16 -8.52 -4.02
C GLY A 204 41.59 -9.00 -2.63
N ASP A 205 41.10 -10.15 -2.19
CA ASP A 205 41.37 -10.82 -0.91
C ASP A 205 42.35 -12.02 -1.07
N GLY A 206 42.64 -12.39 -2.30
CA GLY A 206 43.63 -13.44 -2.64
C GLY A 206 43.03 -14.78 -2.99
N ASN A 207 41.73 -14.93 -2.93
CA ASN A 207 40.99 -16.12 -3.33
C ASN A 207 39.75 -15.78 -4.15
N GLY A 208 38.93 -16.78 -4.52
CA GLY A 208 37.62 -16.60 -5.15
C GLY A 208 36.52 -16.88 -4.15
N ARG A 209 35.38 -17.44 -4.61
CA ARG A 209 34.20 -17.74 -3.77
C ARG A 209 34.55 -18.50 -2.50
N ASP A 210 34.11 -17.97 -1.35
CA ASP A 210 34.27 -18.65 -0.06
C ASP A 210 33.22 -18.18 0.98
N ALA A 211 33.38 -18.65 2.22
CA ALA A 211 32.44 -18.39 3.32
C ALA A 211 32.74 -17.08 4.08
N ASP A 212 33.73 -16.30 3.68
CA ASP A 212 34.09 -15.04 4.33
C ASP A 212 33.57 -13.83 3.51
N PRO A 213 32.43 -13.20 3.92
CA PRO A 213 31.87 -12.04 3.24
C PRO A 213 32.53 -10.73 3.66
N SER A 214 33.69 -10.75 4.30
CA SER A 214 34.41 -9.55 4.74
C SER A 214 34.80 -8.68 3.54
N ASP A 215 34.66 -7.37 3.69
CA ASP A 215 35.10 -6.38 2.71
C ASP A 215 36.61 -6.12 2.88
N PRO A 216 37.49 -6.57 1.97
CA PRO A 216 38.91 -6.33 2.07
C PRO A 216 39.32 -4.93 1.59
N GLY A 217 38.37 -4.20 0.99
CA GLY A 217 38.53 -2.93 0.32
C GLY A 217 38.41 -3.03 -1.20
N ASP A 218 37.56 -2.21 -1.75
CA ASP A 218 37.21 -2.12 -3.17
C ASP A 218 37.95 -0.98 -3.91
N PHE A 219 39.08 -0.49 -3.32
CA PHE A 219 39.85 0.63 -3.87
C PHE A 219 40.37 0.33 -5.29
N GLU A 220 40.22 1.32 -6.18
CA GLU A 220 40.69 1.25 -7.56
C GLU A 220 41.06 2.63 -8.12
N GLY A 221 42.05 2.69 -9.04
CA GLY A 221 42.32 3.88 -9.81
C GLY A 221 42.69 5.14 -9.02
N GLY A 222 43.20 5.00 -7.78
CA GLY A 222 43.52 6.11 -6.88
C GLY A 222 42.37 6.60 -6.01
N TYR A 223 41.20 5.97 -6.10
CA TYR A 223 40.07 6.18 -5.17
C TYR A 223 40.23 5.27 -3.96
N SER A 224 39.83 5.78 -2.78
CA SER A 224 39.79 5.00 -1.54
C SER A 224 38.66 3.96 -1.59
N SER A 225 38.80 2.90 -0.77
CA SER A 225 37.73 1.92 -0.55
C SER A 225 36.45 2.59 -0.06
N SER A 226 35.34 2.14 -0.58
CA SER A 226 34.01 2.75 -0.32
C SER A 226 33.38 2.26 0.97
N TRP A 227 33.66 1.00 1.40
CA TRP A 227 32.97 0.35 2.52
C TRP A 227 31.45 0.37 2.38
N HIS A 228 30.98 0.35 1.13
CA HIS A 228 29.60 0.63 0.75
C HIS A 228 28.63 -0.36 1.39
N GLY A 229 28.92 -1.66 1.37
CA GLY A 229 28.10 -2.68 1.99
C GLY A 229 27.94 -2.50 3.51
N THR A 230 28.99 -2.00 4.21
CA THR A 230 28.92 -1.68 5.64
C THR A 230 27.94 -0.52 5.90
N HIS A 231 27.94 0.51 5.05
CA HIS A 231 27.03 1.65 5.15
C HIS A 231 25.58 1.24 4.88
N VAL A 232 25.35 0.45 3.84
CA VAL A 232 24.06 -0.11 3.46
C VAL A 232 23.49 -0.99 4.58
N ALA A 233 24.30 -1.89 5.13
CA ALA A 233 23.90 -2.79 6.22
C ALA A 233 23.49 -2.02 7.49
N GLY A 234 24.25 -0.98 7.86
CA GLY A 234 23.92 -0.13 9.00
C GLY A 234 22.61 0.63 8.83
N THR A 235 22.32 1.12 7.63
CA THR A 235 21.02 1.76 7.33
C THR A 235 19.85 0.79 7.56
N ILE A 236 20.03 -0.49 7.19
CA ILE A 236 18.98 -1.51 7.42
C ILE A 236 18.85 -1.86 8.90
N ALA A 237 19.97 -2.21 9.57
CA ALA A 237 19.91 -2.90 10.86
C ALA A 237 21.07 -2.57 11.81
N ALA A 238 21.55 -1.33 11.88
CA ALA A 238 22.44 -0.92 12.96
C ALA A 238 21.79 -1.23 14.32
N VAL A 239 22.63 -1.62 15.31
CA VAL A 239 22.18 -1.98 16.66
C VAL A 239 21.65 -0.73 17.34
N THR A 240 20.37 -0.70 17.61
CA THR A 240 19.65 0.48 18.12
C THR A 240 19.39 0.36 19.61
N ASN A 241 19.29 1.50 20.30
CA ASN A 241 19.11 1.60 21.76
C ASN A 241 20.30 1.04 22.57
N ASN A 242 21.51 1.20 22.06
CA ASN A 242 22.74 0.76 22.70
C ASN A 242 23.58 1.93 23.25
N SER A 243 23.06 3.17 23.21
CA SER A 243 23.73 4.42 23.61
C SER A 243 24.97 4.72 22.78
N LYS A 244 25.04 4.25 21.52
CA LYS A 244 26.18 4.37 20.63
C LYS A 244 25.69 4.66 19.21
N GLY A 245 26.43 5.44 18.45
CA GLY A 245 26.33 5.61 17.01
C GLY A 245 24.92 5.91 16.49
N VAL A 246 24.40 5.01 15.69
CA VAL A 246 23.25 5.22 14.81
C VAL A 246 22.16 4.13 15.00
N ALA A 247 20.93 4.47 14.63
CA ALA A 247 19.83 3.51 14.55
C ALA A 247 19.73 2.88 13.15
N GLY A 248 19.22 1.64 13.06
CA GLY A 248 18.81 0.99 11.82
C GLY A 248 17.29 1.04 11.62
N VAL A 249 16.81 1.02 10.38
CA VAL A 249 15.36 1.00 10.05
C VAL A 249 14.69 -0.20 10.68
N ALA A 250 15.28 -1.37 10.56
CA ALA A 250 14.79 -2.64 11.09
C ALA A 250 15.82 -3.24 12.06
N TYR A 251 16.07 -2.53 13.14
CA TYR A 251 17.15 -2.83 14.09
C TYR A 251 17.05 -4.19 14.80
N GLY A 252 15.92 -4.87 14.72
CA GLY A 252 15.74 -6.24 15.20
C GLY A 252 15.97 -7.30 14.12
N ALA A 253 16.14 -6.92 12.85
CA ALA A 253 16.45 -7.82 11.76
C ALA A 253 17.89 -8.32 11.81
N LYS A 254 18.19 -9.37 11.04
CA LYS A 254 19.55 -9.87 10.83
C LYS A 254 20.02 -9.57 9.42
N ILE A 255 21.28 -9.21 9.29
CA ILE A 255 21.98 -8.98 8.03
C ILE A 255 22.76 -10.24 7.65
N SER A 256 22.48 -10.79 6.47
CA SER A 256 23.35 -11.75 5.80
C SER A 256 24.16 -11.01 4.75
N PRO A 257 25.44 -10.69 5.00
CA PRO A 257 26.28 -10.03 4.02
C PRO A 257 26.62 -11.01 2.90
N VAL A 258 26.42 -10.59 1.65
CA VAL A 258 26.74 -11.39 0.47
C VAL A 258 27.61 -10.54 -0.44
N ARG A 259 28.87 -10.87 -0.50
CA ARG A 259 29.83 -10.10 -1.26
C ARG A 259 29.73 -10.46 -2.74
N VAL A 260 29.45 -9.46 -3.56
CA VAL A 260 29.32 -9.57 -5.02
C VAL A 260 30.02 -8.45 -5.76
N LEU A 261 30.45 -7.41 -5.04
CA LEU A 261 31.19 -6.27 -5.57
C LEU A 261 32.59 -6.25 -4.96
N GLY A 262 33.57 -6.00 -5.80
CA GLY A 262 34.97 -5.79 -5.43
C GLY A 262 35.57 -4.66 -6.25
N ARG A 263 36.87 -4.74 -6.57
CA ARG A 263 37.58 -3.74 -7.36
C ARG A 263 36.95 -3.63 -8.75
N GLY A 264 36.51 -2.44 -9.11
CA GLY A 264 35.85 -2.19 -10.40
C GLY A 264 34.41 -2.64 -10.53
N GLY A 265 33.83 -3.26 -9.51
CA GLY A 265 32.42 -3.69 -9.50
C GLY A 265 32.20 -5.19 -9.33
N GLY A 266 31.18 -5.77 -9.98
CA GLY A 266 30.87 -7.20 -9.90
C GLY A 266 30.22 -7.71 -11.18
N TYR A 267 30.37 -8.99 -11.44
CA TYR A 267 29.82 -9.63 -12.64
C TYR A 267 28.36 -10.08 -12.43
N ASP A 268 27.53 -9.93 -13.44
CA ASP A 268 26.12 -10.38 -13.41
C ASP A 268 25.97 -11.88 -13.08
N SER A 269 26.93 -12.71 -13.45
CA SER A 269 26.95 -14.13 -13.12
C SER A 269 27.08 -14.39 -11.62
N ASP A 270 27.97 -13.67 -10.94
CA ASP A 270 28.20 -13.78 -9.51
C ASP A 270 26.99 -13.22 -8.74
N ILE A 271 26.46 -12.08 -9.19
CA ILE A 271 25.25 -11.47 -8.63
C ILE A 271 24.03 -12.41 -8.78
N SER A 272 23.88 -13.06 -9.94
CA SER A 272 22.76 -13.98 -10.19
C SER A 272 22.81 -15.21 -9.29
N ASP A 273 23.99 -15.82 -9.12
CA ASP A 273 24.18 -16.93 -8.19
C ASP A 273 23.94 -16.51 -6.73
N ALA A 274 24.41 -15.30 -6.37
CA ALA A 274 24.17 -14.74 -5.03
C ALA A 274 22.68 -14.51 -4.73
N ILE A 275 21.89 -14.02 -5.70
CA ILE A 275 20.44 -13.88 -5.58
C ILE A 275 19.77 -15.25 -5.32
N ILE A 276 20.16 -16.27 -6.08
CA ILE A 276 19.65 -17.64 -5.90
C ILE A 276 19.97 -18.14 -4.50
N TRP A 277 21.24 -18.06 -4.08
CA TRP A 277 21.68 -18.55 -2.77
C TRP A 277 21.07 -17.77 -1.62
N ALA A 278 21.06 -16.44 -1.68
CA ALA A 278 20.51 -15.61 -0.62
C ALA A 278 19.02 -15.90 -0.38
N SER A 279 18.26 -16.25 -1.42
CA SER A 279 16.83 -16.64 -1.34
C SER A 279 16.62 -18.11 -0.89
N GLY A 280 17.69 -18.86 -0.59
CA GLY A 280 17.62 -20.25 -0.16
C GLY A 280 17.65 -21.27 -1.30
N GLY A 281 18.00 -20.86 -2.51
CA GLY A 281 18.25 -21.76 -3.64
C GLY A 281 19.64 -22.40 -3.57
N THR A 282 19.84 -23.45 -4.37
CA THR A 282 21.11 -24.17 -4.45
C THR A 282 21.98 -23.60 -5.57
N VAL A 283 23.24 -23.35 -5.25
CA VAL A 283 24.29 -22.97 -6.21
C VAL A 283 25.37 -24.05 -6.18
N SER A 284 25.77 -24.52 -7.36
CA SER A 284 26.77 -25.60 -7.47
C SER A 284 28.11 -25.18 -6.86
N GLY A 285 28.68 -26.03 -6.01
CA GLY A 285 29.96 -25.77 -5.34
C GLY A 285 29.87 -24.80 -4.15
N VAL A 286 28.69 -24.30 -3.81
CA VAL A 286 28.47 -23.39 -2.67
C VAL A 286 27.64 -24.11 -1.61
N PRO A 287 28.01 -24.05 -0.30
CA PRO A 287 27.20 -24.60 0.77
C PRO A 287 25.80 -24.00 0.80
N ALA A 288 24.81 -24.78 1.24
CA ALA A 288 23.44 -24.31 1.41
C ALA A 288 23.40 -23.12 2.38
N ASN A 289 22.59 -22.10 2.07
CA ASN A 289 22.39 -20.96 2.94
C ASN A 289 21.64 -21.37 4.21
N ALA A 290 22.27 -21.23 5.36
CA ALA A 290 21.64 -21.51 6.66
C ALA A 290 20.64 -20.41 7.10
N ASN A 291 20.70 -19.22 6.46
CA ASN A 291 19.91 -18.03 6.79
C ASN A 291 19.19 -17.46 5.56
N PRO A 292 18.26 -18.20 4.92
CA PRO A 292 17.56 -17.70 3.73
C PRO A 292 16.87 -16.37 4.01
N ALA A 293 17.11 -15.38 3.15
CA ALA A 293 16.62 -14.04 3.34
C ALA A 293 15.16 -13.89 2.85
N LYS A 294 14.37 -13.13 3.58
CA LYS A 294 13.05 -12.66 3.15
C LYS A 294 13.14 -11.42 2.28
N VAL A 295 14.24 -10.69 2.38
CA VAL A 295 14.50 -9.46 1.63
C VAL A 295 15.93 -9.52 1.12
N ILE A 296 16.13 -9.18 -0.15
CA ILE A 296 17.43 -8.97 -0.76
C ILE A 296 17.53 -7.49 -1.12
N ASN A 297 18.57 -6.82 -0.62
CA ASN A 297 18.92 -5.45 -1.02
C ASN A 297 20.04 -5.49 -2.04
N LEU A 298 19.84 -4.84 -3.19
CA LEU A 298 20.85 -4.60 -4.21
C LEU A 298 21.03 -3.09 -4.39
N SER A 299 22.02 -2.54 -3.70
CA SER A 299 22.44 -1.14 -3.86
C SER A 299 23.46 -1.00 -4.99
N LEU A 300 23.21 -1.67 -6.12
CA LEU A 300 24.10 -1.80 -7.26
C LEU A 300 23.30 -1.80 -8.57
N GLY A 301 24.01 -1.64 -9.68
CA GLY A 301 23.46 -1.71 -11.03
C GLY A 301 24.38 -1.07 -12.06
N GLY A 302 24.05 -1.26 -13.33
CA GLY A 302 24.79 -0.72 -14.48
C GLY A 302 23.86 -0.33 -15.62
N SER A 303 24.40 0.40 -16.60
CA SER A 303 23.66 0.73 -17.83
C SER A 303 23.40 -0.53 -18.65
N GLY A 304 22.20 -0.70 -19.11
CA GLY A 304 21.79 -1.82 -19.95
C GLY A 304 20.35 -2.27 -19.70
N SER A 305 19.87 -3.17 -20.56
CA SER A 305 18.58 -3.84 -20.38
C SER A 305 18.73 -4.98 -19.36
N CYS A 306 17.62 -5.38 -18.75
CA CYS A 306 17.58 -6.56 -17.89
C CYS A 306 17.97 -7.82 -18.69
N GLY A 307 19.08 -8.45 -18.31
CA GLY A 307 19.53 -9.70 -18.92
C GLY A 307 18.66 -10.89 -18.52
N SER A 308 18.49 -11.85 -19.41
CA SER A 308 17.69 -13.07 -19.14
C SER A 308 18.19 -13.85 -17.91
N THR A 309 19.51 -13.86 -17.66
CA THR A 309 20.11 -14.52 -16.50
C THR A 309 19.66 -13.82 -15.21
N SER A 310 19.79 -12.49 -15.15
CA SER A 310 19.36 -11.70 -14.00
C SER A 310 17.86 -11.82 -13.74
N GLN A 311 17.04 -11.74 -14.81
CA GLN A 311 15.60 -11.94 -14.70
C GLN A 311 15.22 -13.33 -14.18
N SER A 312 15.93 -14.38 -14.63
CA SER A 312 15.71 -15.76 -14.16
C SER A 312 16.05 -15.93 -12.69
N ALA A 313 17.18 -15.34 -12.24
CA ALA A 313 17.57 -15.36 -10.83
C ALA A 313 16.54 -14.61 -9.95
N ILE A 314 16.10 -13.44 -10.39
CA ILE A 314 15.06 -12.65 -9.72
C ILE A 314 13.75 -13.44 -9.62
N ASN A 315 13.27 -14.00 -10.72
CA ASN A 315 12.03 -14.79 -10.73
C ASN A 315 12.11 -16.00 -9.80
N ALA A 316 13.27 -16.67 -9.75
CA ALA A 316 13.47 -17.79 -8.85
C ALA A 316 13.47 -17.38 -7.37
N ALA A 317 14.03 -16.22 -7.02
CA ALA A 317 14.01 -15.69 -5.66
C ALA A 317 12.59 -15.26 -5.25
N VAL A 318 11.88 -14.56 -6.12
CA VAL A 318 10.47 -14.16 -5.93
C VAL A 318 9.57 -15.38 -5.79
N GLY A 319 9.79 -16.42 -6.59
CA GLY A 319 9.07 -17.69 -6.46
C GLY A 319 9.29 -18.41 -5.12
N ARG A 320 10.37 -18.09 -4.38
CA ARG A 320 10.61 -18.54 -3.00
C ARG A 320 10.02 -17.59 -1.95
N GLY A 321 9.39 -16.51 -2.37
CA GLY A 321 8.80 -15.51 -1.49
C GLY A 321 9.77 -14.44 -1.00
N THR A 322 10.94 -14.31 -1.61
CA THR A 322 11.94 -13.27 -1.30
C THR A 322 11.65 -12.00 -2.08
N VAL A 323 11.63 -10.86 -1.40
CA VAL A 323 11.45 -9.53 -2.00
C VAL A 323 12.83 -8.98 -2.41
N LEU A 324 12.94 -8.49 -3.64
CA LEU A 324 14.14 -7.81 -4.12
C LEU A 324 13.92 -6.29 -4.15
N VAL A 325 14.78 -5.56 -3.46
CA VAL A 325 14.78 -4.10 -3.39
C VAL A 325 16.04 -3.58 -4.07
N ILE A 326 15.89 -2.77 -5.10
CA ILE A 326 16.98 -2.42 -6.01
C ILE A 326 17.08 -0.91 -6.19
N ALA A 327 18.30 -0.39 -6.08
CA ALA A 327 18.60 1.01 -6.34
C ALA A 327 18.40 1.35 -7.83
N ALA A 328 17.71 2.45 -8.12
CA ALA A 328 17.39 2.84 -9.50
C ALA A 328 18.59 3.35 -10.32
N GLY A 329 19.68 3.73 -9.64
CA GLY A 329 20.89 4.32 -10.25
C GLY A 329 20.98 5.84 -10.11
N ASN A 330 22.16 6.40 -10.37
CA ASN A 330 22.56 7.75 -10.00
C ASN A 330 22.95 8.62 -11.22
N SER A 331 22.39 8.36 -12.39
CA SER A 331 22.76 9.02 -13.64
C SER A 331 21.80 10.13 -14.07
N ASN A 332 20.81 10.48 -13.23
CA ASN A 332 19.71 11.38 -13.59
C ASN A 332 19.09 11.03 -14.96
N ALA A 333 18.85 9.75 -15.19
CA ALA A 333 18.36 9.18 -16.45
C ALA A 333 17.13 8.29 -16.23
N ASN A 334 16.49 7.87 -17.32
CA ASN A 334 15.36 6.94 -17.22
C ASN A 334 15.84 5.55 -16.78
N VAL A 335 15.25 5.01 -15.73
CA VAL A 335 15.58 3.72 -15.12
C VAL A 335 15.43 2.54 -16.07
N SER A 336 14.63 2.67 -17.14
CA SER A 336 14.48 1.62 -18.16
C SER A 336 15.81 1.20 -18.84
N GLY A 337 16.81 2.04 -18.78
CA GLY A 337 18.17 1.74 -19.28
C GLY A 337 19.15 1.24 -18.21
N PHE A 338 18.69 0.82 -17.01
CA PHE A 338 19.59 0.45 -15.90
C PHE A 338 19.17 -0.88 -15.26
N SER A 339 20.03 -1.90 -15.45
CA SER A 339 19.85 -3.23 -14.86
C SER A 339 20.54 -3.31 -13.48
N PRO A 340 19.98 -4.07 -12.51
CA PRO A 340 18.76 -4.87 -12.56
C PRO A 340 17.48 -4.14 -12.14
N ALA A 341 17.51 -2.82 -11.92
CA ALA A 341 16.34 -2.03 -11.52
C ALA A 341 15.21 -2.02 -12.58
N ASN A 342 15.53 -2.28 -13.84
CA ASN A 342 14.56 -2.40 -14.94
C ASN A 342 14.08 -3.83 -15.18
N CYS A 343 14.43 -4.78 -14.33
CA CYS A 343 13.89 -6.14 -14.37
C CYS A 343 12.46 -6.18 -13.82
N ASN A 344 11.70 -7.20 -14.21
CA ASN A 344 10.36 -7.43 -13.65
C ASN A 344 10.44 -8.05 -12.24
N ASN A 345 9.38 -7.89 -11.46
CA ASN A 345 9.22 -8.48 -10.12
C ASN A 345 10.25 -7.97 -9.07
N VAL A 346 10.69 -6.75 -9.21
CA VAL A 346 11.58 -6.06 -8.28
C VAL A 346 10.92 -4.80 -7.73
N ILE A 347 11.40 -4.29 -6.62
CA ILE A 347 11.03 -2.97 -6.11
C ILE A 347 12.15 -2.00 -6.48
N ALA A 348 11.96 -1.21 -7.51
CA ALA A 348 12.91 -0.21 -7.97
C ALA A 348 12.76 1.09 -7.16
N VAL A 349 13.85 1.54 -6.54
CA VAL A 349 13.84 2.63 -5.55
C VAL A 349 14.60 3.84 -6.07
N ALA A 350 13.90 4.96 -6.25
CA ALA A 350 14.49 6.28 -6.49
C ALA A 350 14.88 6.96 -5.17
N ALA A 351 15.75 7.97 -5.25
CA ALA A 351 16.20 8.73 -4.10
C ALA A 351 15.54 10.09 -3.99
N ASN A 352 15.19 10.50 -2.74
CA ASN A 352 14.84 11.88 -2.41
C ASN A 352 15.82 12.50 -1.41
N GLY A 353 15.94 13.82 -1.49
CA GLY A 353 16.63 14.63 -0.50
C GLY A 353 15.72 14.98 0.69
N LYS A 354 16.27 15.71 1.67
CA LYS A 354 15.55 16.16 2.87
C LYS A 354 14.35 17.05 2.55
N THR A 355 14.35 17.77 1.43
CA THR A 355 13.23 18.59 0.98
C THR A 355 12.06 17.78 0.41
N GLY A 356 12.20 16.46 0.30
CA GLY A 356 11.22 15.57 -0.31
C GLY A 356 11.17 15.62 -1.84
N ALA A 357 11.99 16.45 -2.48
CA ALA A 357 12.17 16.43 -3.93
C ALA A 357 13.03 15.23 -4.35
N ARG A 358 12.85 14.74 -5.59
CA ARG A 358 13.79 13.74 -6.17
C ARG A 358 15.21 14.27 -6.10
N ALA A 359 16.13 13.47 -5.62
CA ALA A 359 17.53 13.84 -5.58
C ALA A 359 18.06 14.11 -7.00
N SER A 360 18.94 15.09 -7.12
CA SER A 360 19.43 15.61 -8.42
C SER A 360 20.04 14.54 -9.31
N TYR A 361 20.72 13.58 -8.73
CA TYR A 361 21.38 12.46 -9.39
C TYR A 361 20.43 11.26 -9.66
N SER A 362 19.33 11.13 -8.92
CA SER A 362 18.49 9.92 -8.95
C SER A 362 17.92 9.64 -10.34
N ASN A 363 18.02 8.40 -10.76
CA ASN A 363 17.27 7.92 -11.92
C ASN A 363 15.77 8.01 -11.63
N TYR A 364 14.96 8.05 -12.71
CA TYR A 364 13.52 8.27 -12.71
C TYR A 364 12.86 7.43 -13.81
N GLY A 365 11.56 7.38 -13.85
CA GLY A 365 10.82 6.71 -14.93
C GLY A 365 9.63 5.92 -14.44
N ALA A 366 8.91 5.33 -15.40
CA ALA A 366 7.68 4.57 -15.13
C ALA A 366 7.93 3.26 -14.35
N LEU A 367 9.15 2.73 -14.39
CA LEU A 367 9.54 1.51 -13.66
C LEU A 367 9.98 1.77 -12.22
N ILE A 368 9.97 3.03 -11.75
CA ILE A 368 10.19 3.30 -10.33
C ILE A 368 8.92 2.93 -9.55
N ASP A 369 9.06 2.12 -8.52
CA ASP A 369 7.95 1.74 -7.65
C ASP A 369 7.72 2.75 -6.55
N VAL A 370 8.80 3.12 -5.84
CA VAL A 370 8.76 4.04 -4.71
C VAL A 370 10.03 4.88 -4.65
N THR A 371 9.97 5.93 -3.84
CA THR A 371 11.11 6.78 -3.52
C THR A 371 11.42 6.67 -2.02
N ALA A 372 12.69 6.80 -1.64
CA ALA A 372 13.12 6.81 -0.25
C ALA A 372 14.29 7.78 -0.02
N PRO A 373 14.60 8.15 1.25
CA PRO A 373 15.71 9.02 1.55
C PRO A 373 17.03 8.48 1.03
N GLY A 374 17.65 9.18 0.07
CA GLY A 374 18.98 8.87 -0.47
C GLY A 374 19.98 9.99 -0.25
N GLY A 375 19.51 11.12 0.27
CA GLY A 375 20.31 12.34 0.43
C GLY A 375 20.38 13.18 -0.83
N ASP A 376 20.65 14.47 -0.67
CA ASP A 376 20.98 15.40 -1.76
C ASP A 376 21.65 16.66 -1.19
N GLY A 377 22.63 17.19 -1.92
CA GLY A 377 23.36 18.40 -1.52
C GLY A 377 24.09 18.23 -0.17
N SER A 378 23.73 19.04 0.82
CA SER A 378 24.40 19.03 2.13
C SER A 378 23.83 17.99 3.11
N TYR A 379 22.81 17.23 2.71
CA TYR A 379 22.12 16.28 3.57
C TYR A 379 22.26 14.85 3.04
N GLY A 380 23.35 14.18 3.42
CA GLY A 380 23.54 12.75 3.15
C GLY A 380 22.80 11.87 4.15
N VAL A 381 23.02 10.57 4.02
CA VAL A 381 22.48 9.52 4.90
C VAL A 381 23.57 9.07 5.86
N LEU A 382 23.32 9.22 7.15
CA LEU A 382 24.25 8.81 8.21
C LEU A 382 24.10 7.33 8.53
N SER A 383 25.22 6.57 8.40
CA SER A 383 25.26 5.15 8.75
C SER A 383 26.67 4.71 9.21
N THR A 384 26.82 3.41 9.48
CA THR A 384 28.11 2.79 9.85
C THR A 384 29.08 2.79 8.67
N LEU A 385 30.37 3.01 8.94
CA LEU A 385 31.42 3.02 7.90
C LEU A 385 32.76 2.54 8.49
N ASN A 386 33.81 2.56 7.66
CA ASN A 386 35.19 2.24 8.04
C ASN A 386 36.16 3.36 7.59
N THR A 387 37.23 3.60 8.34
CA THR A 387 38.20 4.68 8.05
C THR A 387 39.29 4.28 7.11
N GLY A 388 39.43 3.00 6.77
CA GLY A 388 40.48 2.50 5.90
C GLY A 388 40.42 3.12 4.51
N SER A 389 41.56 3.44 3.92
CA SER A 389 41.59 3.94 2.54
C SER A 389 41.74 2.85 1.49
N THR A 390 42.39 1.74 1.83
CA THR A 390 42.59 0.60 0.94
C THR A 390 42.28 -0.74 1.57
N THR A 391 42.52 -0.88 2.86
CA THR A 391 42.24 -2.05 3.68
C THR A 391 41.48 -1.60 4.92
N PRO A 392 40.71 -2.50 5.60
CA PRO A 392 39.94 -2.12 6.77
C PRO A 392 40.76 -1.42 7.85
N GLY A 393 40.31 -0.25 8.29
CA GLY A 393 40.84 0.52 9.40
C GLY A 393 39.90 0.42 10.63
N SER A 394 39.68 1.54 11.30
CA SER A 394 38.79 1.61 12.45
C SER A 394 37.32 1.80 12.04
N GLU A 395 36.41 1.32 12.85
CA GLU A 395 34.99 1.63 12.70
C GLU A 395 34.72 3.14 12.82
N THR A 396 33.77 3.64 12.02
CA THR A 396 33.33 5.04 12.03
C THR A 396 31.91 5.16 11.51
N TYR A 397 31.41 6.39 11.45
CA TYR A 397 30.10 6.72 10.89
C TYR A 397 30.25 7.88 9.92
N ASP A 398 29.55 7.80 8.78
CA ASP A 398 29.56 8.87 7.79
C ASP A 398 28.15 9.29 7.40
N GLY A 399 27.91 10.59 7.37
CA GLY A 399 26.66 11.24 7.00
C GLY A 399 26.73 11.98 5.66
N THR A 400 27.76 11.77 4.87
CA THR A 400 27.93 12.44 3.58
C THR A 400 27.51 11.58 2.39
N TYR A 401 27.28 10.28 2.60
CA TYR A 401 26.89 9.36 1.55
C TYR A 401 25.53 9.71 0.96
N GLN A 402 25.46 9.73 -0.36
CA GLN A 402 24.26 10.05 -1.14
C GLN A 402 24.16 9.09 -2.32
N GLY A 403 22.94 8.63 -2.60
CA GLY A 403 22.70 7.73 -3.72
C GLY A 403 21.36 6.99 -3.59
N THR A 404 20.89 6.45 -4.71
CA THR A 404 19.83 5.45 -4.68
C THR A 404 20.25 4.20 -3.92
N SER A 405 21.56 3.99 -3.80
CA SER A 405 22.18 2.98 -2.94
C SER A 405 21.89 3.18 -1.44
N MET A 406 21.64 4.41 -0.99
CA MET A 406 21.23 4.72 0.38
C MET A 406 19.70 4.71 0.51
N ALA A 407 18.97 4.96 -0.57
CA ALA A 407 17.51 4.87 -0.60
C ALA A 407 16.99 3.42 -0.54
N ALA A 408 17.59 2.51 -1.31
CA ALA A 408 17.19 1.09 -1.33
C ALA A 408 17.19 0.41 0.05
N PRO A 409 18.24 0.55 0.89
CA PRO A 409 18.27 -0.07 2.22
C PRO A 409 17.19 0.47 3.17
N HIS A 410 16.73 1.71 3.01
CA HIS A 410 15.57 2.20 3.76
C HIS A 410 14.32 1.39 3.43
N VAL A 411 14.07 1.13 2.14
CA VAL A 411 12.94 0.32 1.70
C VAL A 411 13.11 -1.14 2.14
N ALA A 412 14.30 -1.72 2.00
CA ALA A 412 14.59 -3.08 2.48
C ALA A 412 14.32 -3.23 3.99
N GLY A 413 14.70 -2.22 4.78
CA GLY A 413 14.36 -2.15 6.20
C GLY A 413 12.86 -2.09 6.46
N VAL A 414 12.11 -1.28 5.71
CA VAL A 414 10.64 -1.23 5.83
C VAL A 414 10.00 -2.57 5.45
N VAL A 415 10.49 -3.24 4.40
CA VAL A 415 10.03 -4.60 4.05
C VAL A 415 10.30 -5.58 5.20
N ALA A 416 11.46 -5.46 5.86
CA ALA A 416 11.76 -6.30 7.03
C ALA A 416 10.83 -6.00 8.22
N LEU A 417 10.48 -4.72 8.46
CA LEU A 417 9.46 -4.36 9.46
C LEU A 417 8.11 -5.01 9.13
N ILE A 418 7.66 -4.93 7.87
CA ILE A 418 6.40 -5.55 7.41
C ILE A 418 6.44 -7.07 7.63
N GLN A 419 7.48 -7.75 7.16
CA GLN A 419 7.62 -9.21 7.26
C GLN A 419 7.72 -9.70 8.71
N SER A 420 8.17 -8.86 9.64
CA SER A 420 8.23 -9.21 11.07
C SER A 420 6.87 -9.23 11.76
N VAL A 421 5.86 -8.58 11.21
CA VAL A 421 4.51 -8.52 11.79
C VAL A 421 3.47 -9.30 11.01
N ALA A 422 3.72 -9.56 9.72
CA ALA A 422 2.82 -10.32 8.86
C ALA A 422 3.60 -10.94 7.69
N SER A 423 3.45 -12.25 7.51
CA SER A 423 4.03 -12.91 6.33
C SER A 423 3.27 -12.47 5.08
N LYS A 424 3.95 -11.75 4.18
CA LYS A 424 3.40 -11.21 2.94
C LYS A 424 4.20 -11.70 1.74
N THR A 425 3.51 -11.93 0.63
CA THR A 425 4.14 -12.23 -0.66
C THR A 425 4.85 -11.00 -1.23
N PRO A 426 5.82 -11.15 -2.15
CA PRO A 426 6.45 -10.01 -2.81
C PRO A 426 5.46 -9.02 -3.45
N ALA A 427 4.43 -9.51 -4.13
CA ALA A 427 3.39 -8.68 -4.74
C ALA A 427 2.53 -7.92 -3.72
N GLU A 428 2.19 -8.54 -2.57
CA GLU A 428 1.51 -7.84 -1.48
C GLU A 428 2.39 -6.77 -0.86
N ILE A 429 3.70 -7.02 -0.69
CA ILE A 429 4.67 -6.04 -0.19
C ILE A 429 4.74 -4.84 -1.14
N GLU A 430 4.91 -5.07 -2.43
CA GLU A 430 4.91 -4.01 -3.44
C GLU A 430 3.62 -3.18 -3.35
N THR A 431 2.47 -3.85 -3.33
CA THR A 431 1.17 -3.20 -3.15
C THR A 431 1.12 -2.36 -1.87
N ILE A 432 1.56 -2.89 -0.73
CA ILE A 432 1.59 -2.16 0.54
C ILE A 432 2.50 -0.93 0.43
N LEU A 433 3.72 -1.07 -0.06
CA LEU A 433 4.66 0.05 -0.18
C LEU A 433 4.10 1.15 -1.08
N LYS A 434 3.63 0.79 -2.28
CA LYS A 434 3.03 1.74 -3.24
C LYS A 434 1.77 2.37 -2.66
N SER A 435 0.98 1.53 -2.01
CA SER A 435 -0.30 1.92 -1.45
C SER A 435 -0.20 2.79 -0.20
N THR A 436 0.88 2.83 0.51
CA THR A 436 1.07 3.63 1.73
C THR A 436 2.11 4.75 1.58
N ALA A 437 2.71 4.87 0.41
CA ALA A 437 3.65 5.94 0.11
C ALA A 437 2.96 7.31 0.22
N ARG A 438 3.69 8.34 0.61
CA ARG A 438 3.19 9.72 0.59
C ARG A 438 3.71 10.43 -0.66
N ALA A 439 2.88 11.30 -1.23
CA ALA A 439 3.29 12.13 -2.37
C ALA A 439 4.60 12.87 -2.08
N LEU A 440 5.46 12.98 -3.08
CA LEU A 440 6.64 13.83 -2.95
C LEU A 440 6.18 15.29 -2.82
N PRO A 441 6.58 16.00 -1.76
CA PRO A 441 6.24 17.43 -1.62
C PRO A 441 7.01 18.33 -2.58
N GLY A 442 8.11 17.81 -3.13
CA GLY A 442 8.92 18.49 -4.16
C GLY A 442 8.60 18.01 -5.57
N SER A 443 9.28 18.61 -6.57
CA SER A 443 9.10 18.24 -7.97
C SER A 443 9.69 16.86 -8.27
N CYS A 444 8.97 16.06 -9.05
CA CYS A 444 9.49 14.88 -9.73
C CYS A 444 9.12 14.94 -11.21
N THR A 445 10.05 15.35 -12.04
CA THR A 445 9.88 15.29 -13.48
C THR A 445 10.34 13.92 -13.97
N GLY A 446 9.50 13.22 -14.72
CA GLY A 446 9.85 11.95 -15.37
C GLY A 446 9.34 10.69 -14.67
N GLY A 447 8.85 10.78 -13.44
CA GLY A 447 8.29 9.64 -12.68
C GLY A 447 9.17 9.18 -11.51
N CYS A 448 8.59 9.15 -10.30
CA CYS A 448 9.24 8.74 -9.04
C CYS A 448 8.43 7.66 -8.29
N GLY A 449 7.68 6.86 -9.02
CA GLY A 449 6.83 5.83 -8.44
C GLY A 449 5.64 6.41 -7.64
N ALA A 450 5.16 5.65 -6.70
CA ALA A 450 4.00 6.00 -5.88
C ALA A 450 4.27 7.12 -4.85
N GLY A 451 5.54 7.43 -4.57
CA GLY A 451 5.91 8.46 -3.60
C GLY A 451 6.97 8.01 -2.60
N ILE A 452 7.18 8.82 -1.56
CA ILE A 452 8.12 8.51 -0.48
C ILE A 452 7.53 7.44 0.43
N VAL A 453 8.25 6.36 0.65
CA VAL A 453 7.83 5.27 1.54
C VAL A 453 7.53 5.80 2.95
N ASN A 454 6.42 5.35 3.51
CA ASN A 454 5.98 5.67 4.86
C ASN A 454 6.00 4.39 5.71
N ALA A 455 7.04 4.23 6.52
CA ALA A 455 7.25 3.02 7.31
C ALA A 455 6.08 2.71 8.24
N TYR A 456 5.54 3.72 8.93
CA TYR A 456 4.41 3.55 9.84
C TYR A 456 3.15 3.05 9.13
N ALA A 457 2.77 3.73 8.04
CA ALA A 457 1.58 3.37 7.29
C ALA A 457 1.71 1.97 6.65
N ALA A 458 2.89 1.63 6.16
CA ALA A 458 3.17 0.33 5.57
C ALA A 458 3.05 -0.82 6.60
N VAL A 459 3.63 -0.65 7.79
CA VAL A 459 3.53 -1.65 8.87
C VAL A 459 2.08 -1.77 9.38
N GLN A 460 1.36 -0.65 9.51
CA GLN A 460 -0.05 -0.68 9.88
C GLN A 460 -0.92 -1.43 8.86
N ALA A 461 -0.74 -1.15 7.57
CA ALA A 461 -1.45 -1.83 6.50
C ALA A 461 -1.18 -3.34 6.50
N ALA A 462 0.07 -3.75 6.73
CA ALA A 462 0.46 -5.15 6.83
C ALA A 462 -0.24 -5.89 7.98
N LYS A 463 -0.45 -5.23 9.12
CA LYS A 463 -1.17 -5.77 10.30
C LYS A 463 -2.69 -5.83 10.12
N GLY A 464 -3.23 -5.43 8.97
CA GLY A 464 -4.68 -5.36 8.73
C GLY A 464 -5.34 -4.12 9.34
N GLY A 465 -4.57 -3.13 9.77
CA GLY A 465 -5.04 -1.78 10.06
C GLY A 465 -5.36 -1.07 8.73
N GLY A 466 -6.53 -0.43 8.64
CA GLY A 466 -6.87 0.36 7.46
C GLY A 466 -5.79 1.43 7.19
N ASN A 467 -5.45 1.62 5.93
CA ASN A 467 -4.46 2.62 5.51
C ASN A 467 -4.93 4.03 5.87
N PRO A 468 -4.20 4.79 6.69
CA PRO A 468 -4.58 6.17 6.99
C PRO A 468 -4.38 7.12 5.79
N ASN A 469 -3.76 6.64 4.71
CA ASN A 469 -3.56 7.41 3.49
C ASN A 469 -3.56 6.46 2.28
N PRO A 470 -4.72 6.14 1.67
CA PRO A 470 -4.78 5.23 0.53
C PRO A 470 -4.07 5.85 -0.68
N PRO A 471 -3.21 5.13 -1.35
CA PRO A 471 -2.51 5.58 -2.53
C PRO A 471 -3.02 4.95 -3.82
N GLY A 472 -2.71 5.60 -4.85
CA GLY A 472 -3.28 5.56 -6.15
C GLY A 472 -4.25 6.69 -6.22
N GLY A 473 -3.73 7.91 -6.45
CA GLY A 473 -4.48 9.16 -6.60
C GLY A 473 -5.86 9.08 -6.00
N ASN A 474 -6.00 9.34 -4.77
CA ASN A 474 -7.24 9.64 -4.00
C ASN A 474 -8.56 9.42 -4.77
N VAL A 475 -8.78 8.23 -5.37
CA VAL A 475 -9.99 7.92 -6.12
C VAL A 475 -11.03 7.31 -5.18
N LEU A 476 -12.15 8.01 -5.02
CA LEU A 476 -13.30 7.49 -4.30
C LEU A 476 -14.02 6.45 -5.16
N THR A 477 -14.47 5.39 -4.53
CA THR A 477 -15.34 4.40 -5.16
C THR A 477 -16.78 4.65 -4.71
N ASN A 478 -17.73 4.57 -5.62
CA ASN A 478 -19.14 4.80 -5.32
C ASN A 478 -19.64 3.95 -4.14
N ASN A 479 -20.22 4.58 -3.13
CA ASN A 479 -20.71 3.98 -1.88
C ASN A 479 -19.62 3.31 -0.99
N VAL A 480 -18.34 3.53 -1.25
CA VAL A 480 -17.26 3.02 -0.40
C VAL A 480 -16.66 4.17 0.41
N PRO A 481 -16.76 4.16 1.74
CA PRO A 481 -16.22 5.24 2.55
C PRO A 481 -14.70 5.16 2.67
N VAL A 482 -14.05 6.31 2.65
CA VAL A 482 -12.68 6.51 3.13
C VAL A 482 -12.76 6.99 4.57
N THR A 483 -12.19 6.26 5.51
CA THR A 483 -12.28 6.53 6.95
C THR A 483 -10.94 6.88 7.55
N GLY A 484 -10.95 7.52 8.72
CA GLY A 484 -9.73 7.81 9.46
C GLY A 484 -8.93 9.00 8.92
N LEU A 485 -9.56 9.92 8.17
CA LEU A 485 -8.88 11.12 7.68
C LEU A 485 -8.47 12.00 8.86
N ALA A 486 -7.24 12.51 8.82
CA ALA A 486 -6.70 13.36 9.85
C ALA A 486 -5.73 14.40 9.27
N GLY A 487 -5.60 15.54 9.93
CA GLY A 487 -4.66 16.57 9.55
C GLY A 487 -4.64 17.72 10.55
N SER A 488 -3.56 18.51 10.54
CA SER A 488 -3.49 19.79 11.26
C SER A 488 -4.26 20.88 10.50
N ALA A 489 -4.38 22.05 11.11
CA ALA A 489 -4.91 23.22 10.39
C ALA A 489 -4.16 23.45 9.07
N ASN A 490 -4.90 23.73 8.01
CA ASN A 490 -4.44 23.89 6.63
C ASN A 490 -3.94 22.63 5.91
N THR A 491 -3.99 21.44 6.52
CA THR A 491 -3.75 20.19 5.78
C THR A 491 -4.80 20.04 4.68
N GLU A 492 -4.37 19.70 3.46
CA GLU A 492 -5.22 19.46 2.31
C GLU A 492 -5.15 17.98 1.90
N LEU A 493 -6.29 17.31 1.92
CA LEU A 493 -6.46 15.95 1.42
C LEU A 493 -7.31 16.02 0.15
N ARG A 494 -6.79 15.50 -0.96
CA ARG A 494 -7.43 15.62 -2.27
C ARG A 494 -7.87 14.27 -2.79
N TYR A 495 -9.08 14.20 -3.34
CA TYR A 495 -9.70 12.98 -3.87
C TYR A 495 -10.34 13.26 -5.22
N THR A 496 -10.62 12.19 -5.97
CA THR A 496 -11.43 12.24 -7.19
C THR A 496 -12.52 11.18 -7.14
N LEU A 497 -13.63 11.42 -7.81
CA LEU A 497 -14.72 10.45 -7.99
C LEU A 497 -15.18 10.50 -9.45
N GLU A 498 -15.09 9.39 -10.14
CA GLU A 498 -15.64 9.27 -11.49
C GLU A 498 -17.14 9.03 -11.43
N VAL A 499 -17.88 9.91 -12.09
CA VAL A 499 -19.34 9.87 -12.15
C VAL A 499 -19.78 9.53 -13.58
N PRO A 500 -20.37 8.34 -13.82
CA PRO A 500 -20.82 7.91 -15.14
C PRO A 500 -21.97 8.77 -15.69
N ALA A 501 -22.13 8.78 -17.00
CA ALA A 501 -23.24 9.47 -17.65
C ALA A 501 -24.60 8.89 -17.18
N GLY A 502 -25.58 9.76 -17.01
CA GLY A 502 -26.93 9.40 -16.54
C GLY A 502 -27.02 9.11 -15.04
N SER A 503 -25.93 9.29 -14.28
CA SER A 503 -25.98 9.19 -12.81
C SER A 503 -26.85 10.30 -12.23
N THR A 504 -27.47 10.01 -11.09
CA THR A 504 -28.31 10.94 -10.32
C THR A 504 -27.93 10.91 -8.84
N ASN A 505 -28.34 11.95 -8.10
CA ASN A 505 -28.19 12.02 -6.64
C ASN A 505 -26.74 11.84 -6.16
N LEU A 506 -25.76 12.43 -6.85
CA LEU A 506 -24.40 12.45 -6.35
C LEU A 506 -24.34 13.23 -5.04
N THR A 507 -23.80 12.57 -4.02
CA THR A 507 -23.50 13.16 -2.72
C THR A 507 -22.05 12.89 -2.37
N ILE A 508 -21.32 13.92 -2.01
CA ILE A 508 -19.98 13.81 -1.45
C ILE A 508 -20.03 14.44 -0.06
N ALA A 509 -19.76 13.66 0.97
CA ALA A 509 -19.96 14.09 2.35
C ALA A 509 -18.79 13.66 3.24
N THR A 510 -18.46 14.55 4.18
CA THR A 510 -17.62 14.25 5.33
C THR A 510 -18.51 14.08 6.57
N SER A 511 -18.07 13.25 7.50
CA SER A 511 -18.77 12.98 8.76
C SER A 511 -17.79 12.36 9.77
N GLU A 512 -18.28 12.21 10.99
CA GLU A 512 -17.50 11.58 12.07
C GLU A 512 -16.22 12.35 12.44
N GLY A 513 -15.44 11.80 13.36
CA GLY A 513 -14.19 12.38 13.78
C GLY A 513 -14.32 13.59 14.70
N THR A 514 -13.18 14.20 15.00
CA THR A 514 -13.06 15.38 15.86
C THR A 514 -12.35 16.51 15.12
N GLY A 515 -12.52 17.74 15.57
CA GLY A 515 -11.94 18.92 14.96
C GLY A 515 -12.88 19.55 13.92
N ASP A 516 -12.28 20.22 12.94
CA ASP A 516 -13.03 20.97 11.92
C ASP A 516 -12.32 20.86 10.57
N ALA A 517 -12.95 20.15 9.63
CA ALA A 517 -12.45 19.92 8.29
C ALA A 517 -13.47 20.33 7.23
N ASP A 518 -13.14 21.34 6.47
CA ASP A 518 -13.95 21.89 5.37
C ASP A 518 -13.92 20.98 4.13
N LEU A 519 -15.07 20.81 3.48
CA LEU A 519 -15.24 20.09 2.24
C LEU A 519 -15.38 21.06 1.05
N TYR A 520 -14.63 20.81 -0.03
CA TYR A 520 -14.75 21.51 -1.31
C TYR A 520 -14.87 20.49 -2.43
N VAL A 521 -15.81 20.72 -3.35
CA VAL A 521 -16.05 19.84 -4.50
C VAL A 521 -16.11 20.67 -5.78
N LYS A 522 -15.48 20.16 -6.85
CA LYS A 522 -15.53 20.76 -8.16
C LYS A 522 -15.50 19.71 -9.28
N SER A 523 -16.35 19.88 -10.29
CA SER A 523 -16.35 19.04 -11.50
C SER A 523 -15.23 19.45 -12.46
N GLY A 524 -14.56 18.46 -13.06
CA GLY A 524 -13.60 18.63 -14.16
C GLY A 524 -12.25 19.26 -13.81
N SER A 525 -12.07 19.82 -12.62
CA SER A 525 -10.78 20.39 -12.18
C SER A 525 -10.67 20.45 -10.66
N ALA A 526 -9.42 20.49 -10.13
CA ALA A 526 -9.18 20.55 -8.70
C ALA A 526 -9.75 21.81 -8.06
N PRO A 527 -10.54 21.71 -6.95
CA PRO A 527 -11.00 22.85 -6.20
C PRO A 527 -9.85 23.56 -5.46
N THR A 528 -10.03 24.85 -5.22
CA THR A 528 -9.23 25.65 -4.31
C THR A 528 -10.13 26.25 -3.23
N THR A 529 -9.56 26.93 -2.25
CA THR A 529 -10.34 27.64 -1.22
C THR A 529 -11.22 28.77 -1.78
N THR A 530 -10.97 29.21 -3.02
CA THR A 530 -11.69 30.31 -3.70
C THR A 530 -12.42 29.87 -4.96
N THR A 531 -12.16 28.65 -5.49
CA THR A 531 -12.76 28.15 -6.74
C THR A 531 -13.29 26.73 -6.51
N TYR A 532 -14.60 26.58 -6.44
CA TYR A 532 -15.31 25.32 -6.16
C TYR A 532 -16.75 25.41 -6.73
N ASP A 533 -17.38 24.27 -6.93
CA ASP A 533 -18.81 24.19 -7.29
C ASP A 533 -19.69 24.01 -6.04
N CYS A 534 -19.14 23.42 -4.99
CA CYS A 534 -19.80 23.27 -3.70
C CYS A 534 -18.79 23.37 -2.55
N ARG A 535 -19.16 24.13 -1.50
CA ARG A 535 -18.50 24.23 -0.21
C ARG A 535 -19.55 24.47 0.88
N PRO A 536 -19.86 23.49 1.72
CA PRO A 536 -20.88 23.61 2.76
C PRO A 536 -20.59 24.67 3.84
N TYR A 537 -19.34 24.79 4.27
CA TYR A 537 -18.83 25.78 5.24
C TYR A 537 -19.56 25.74 6.58
N LYS A 538 -19.53 24.58 7.24
CA LYS A 538 -20.12 24.38 8.56
C LYS A 538 -19.02 24.13 9.60
N SER A 539 -19.28 24.51 10.84
CA SER A 539 -18.39 24.11 11.95
C SER A 539 -18.43 22.61 12.16
N GLY A 540 -17.25 21.99 12.33
CA GLY A 540 -17.09 20.54 12.50
C GLY A 540 -17.05 19.78 11.18
N ASN A 541 -17.01 18.44 11.28
CA ASN A 541 -16.70 17.59 10.13
C ASN A 541 -17.94 17.12 9.35
N ALA A 542 -19.16 17.46 9.78
CA ALA A 542 -20.39 17.00 9.13
C ALA A 542 -20.80 17.90 7.96
N GLU A 543 -20.16 17.70 6.81
CA GLU A 543 -20.39 18.49 5.61
C GLU A 543 -20.88 17.63 4.44
N SER A 544 -21.66 18.21 3.54
CA SER A 544 -22.22 17.48 2.39
C SER A 544 -22.44 18.38 1.19
N CYS A 545 -21.97 17.95 0.05
CA CYS A 545 -22.23 18.50 -1.27
C CYS A 545 -23.15 17.55 -2.04
N ALA A 546 -24.30 18.02 -2.48
CA ALA A 546 -25.29 17.22 -3.21
C ALA A 546 -25.54 17.81 -4.61
N PHE A 547 -25.55 16.95 -5.63
CA PHE A 547 -25.82 17.27 -7.03
C PHE A 547 -26.91 16.31 -7.53
N ALA A 548 -28.14 16.80 -7.68
CA ALA A 548 -29.29 15.98 -8.07
C ALA A 548 -29.12 15.35 -9.47
N SER A 549 -28.54 16.12 -10.39
CA SER A 549 -28.25 15.69 -11.77
C SER A 549 -26.78 16.02 -12.08
N PRO A 550 -25.81 15.21 -11.59
CA PRO A 550 -24.41 15.48 -11.81
C PRO A 550 -24.04 15.33 -13.29
N GLN A 551 -23.08 16.12 -13.75
CA GLN A 551 -22.46 15.90 -15.06
C GLN A 551 -21.58 14.64 -15.01
N ALA A 552 -21.51 13.92 -16.14
CA ALA A 552 -20.56 12.83 -16.27
C ALA A 552 -19.11 13.34 -16.26
N GLY A 553 -18.22 12.62 -15.61
CA GLY A 553 -16.80 12.95 -15.55
C GLY A 553 -16.25 12.96 -14.12
N THR A 554 -15.03 13.43 -14.00
CA THR A 554 -14.28 13.45 -12.72
C THR A 554 -14.74 14.59 -11.83
N TYR A 555 -15.20 14.27 -10.64
CA TYR A 555 -15.41 15.21 -9.53
C TYR A 555 -14.17 15.23 -8.65
N HIS A 556 -13.58 16.40 -8.48
CA HIS A 556 -12.43 16.61 -7.61
C HIS A 556 -12.91 17.09 -6.24
N VAL A 557 -12.36 16.50 -5.19
CA VAL A 557 -12.72 16.72 -3.79
C VAL A 557 -11.51 17.19 -3.02
N LEU A 558 -11.67 18.22 -2.21
CA LEU A 558 -10.66 18.69 -1.26
C LEU A 558 -11.27 18.67 0.14
N VAL A 559 -10.65 17.96 1.06
CA VAL A 559 -10.91 18.04 2.50
C VAL A 559 -9.77 18.84 3.11
N ARG A 560 -10.07 20.00 3.73
CA ARG A 560 -9.07 20.90 4.28
C ARG A 560 -9.32 21.17 5.75
N GLY A 561 -8.30 20.99 6.59
CA GLY A 561 -8.40 21.33 8.00
C GLY A 561 -8.60 22.84 8.20
N TYR A 562 -9.76 23.23 8.71
CA TYR A 562 -9.94 24.56 9.30
C TYR A 562 -9.21 24.63 10.64
N SER A 563 -9.34 23.59 11.45
CA SER A 563 -8.51 23.30 12.62
C SER A 563 -7.93 21.89 12.53
N THR A 564 -7.18 21.44 13.53
CA THR A 564 -6.72 20.05 13.60
C THR A 564 -7.94 19.12 13.65
N PHE A 565 -7.98 18.13 12.77
CA PHE A 565 -9.06 17.15 12.70
C PHE A 565 -8.52 15.72 12.68
N SER A 566 -9.32 14.74 13.10
CA SER A 566 -8.95 13.33 13.09
C SER A 566 -10.16 12.42 12.99
N ALA A 567 -9.94 11.20 12.49
CA ALA A 567 -10.95 10.16 12.32
C ALA A 567 -12.17 10.58 11.46
N VAL A 568 -11.99 11.54 10.56
CA VAL A 568 -13.04 11.98 9.65
C VAL A 568 -13.26 10.94 8.57
N LYS A 569 -14.52 10.72 8.19
CA LYS A 569 -14.96 9.85 7.11
C LYS A 569 -15.37 10.68 5.91
N LEU A 570 -14.91 10.30 4.72
CA LEU A 570 -15.32 10.86 3.45
C LEU A 570 -16.05 9.78 2.64
N LEU A 571 -17.23 10.09 2.15
CA LEU A 571 -18.04 9.20 1.31
C LEU A 571 -18.48 9.94 0.05
N GLY A 572 -18.19 9.36 -1.11
CA GLY A 572 -18.80 9.72 -2.38
C GLY A 572 -19.85 8.67 -2.76
N SER A 573 -21.08 9.08 -3.03
CA SER A 573 -22.16 8.20 -3.44
C SER A 573 -23.02 8.82 -4.53
N PHE A 574 -23.42 8.00 -5.50
CA PHE A 574 -24.38 8.39 -6.53
C PHE A 574 -25.27 7.20 -6.91
N THR A 575 -26.46 7.49 -7.40
CA THR A 575 -27.30 6.49 -8.07
C THR A 575 -26.84 6.40 -9.51
N ALA A 576 -26.28 5.25 -9.92
CA ALA A 576 -25.91 5.04 -11.31
C ALA A 576 -27.17 5.13 -12.21
N GLY A 577 -27.04 5.84 -13.32
CA GLY A 577 -28.10 5.91 -14.31
C GLY A 577 -28.43 4.52 -14.83
N SER A 578 -29.70 4.27 -15.18
CA SER A 578 -30.16 3.01 -15.77
C SER A 578 -29.62 2.72 -17.18
N GLY A 579 -28.59 3.42 -17.60
CA GLY A 579 -27.77 3.19 -18.78
C GLY A 579 -26.48 2.48 -18.38
N GLY A 580 -26.49 1.16 -18.31
CA GLY A 580 -25.35 0.26 -18.46
C GLY A 580 -24.08 0.51 -17.64
N GLY A 581 -24.13 0.54 -16.33
CA GLY A 581 -22.93 0.64 -15.46
C GLY A 581 -22.42 -0.73 -15.01
N GLY A 582 -22.09 -1.63 -15.93
CA GLY A 582 -21.18 -2.75 -15.66
C GLY A 582 -19.72 -2.28 -15.70
N GLN A 583 -18.79 -3.11 -15.21
CA GLN A 583 -17.35 -2.88 -15.34
C GLN A 583 -17.03 -2.36 -16.74
N SER A 584 -16.33 -1.23 -16.84
CA SER A 584 -16.04 -0.59 -18.14
C SER A 584 -14.65 -0.94 -18.68
N PHE A 585 -13.79 -1.50 -17.85
CA PHE A 585 -12.43 -1.92 -18.21
C PHE A 585 -12.26 -3.42 -17.97
N PHE A 586 -11.74 -4.10 -18.98
CA PHE A 586 -11.47 -5.54 -18.97
C PHE A 586 -10.07 -5.77 -19.55
N GLU A 587 -9.25 -6.56 -18.89
CA GLU A 587 -7.87 -6.81 -19.26
C GLU A 587 -7.55 -8.31 -19.24
N ASN A 588 -6.67 -8.74 -20.15
CA ASN A 588 -5.99 -10.03 -20.08
C ASN A 588 -4.48 -9.78 -20.05
N THR A 589 -3.85 -10.18 -18.96
CA THR A 589 -2.41 -10.04 -18.69
C THR A 589 -1.66 -11.36 -18.82
N THR A 590 -2.29 -12.37 -19.41
CA THR A 590 -1.64 -13.65 -19.68
C THR A 590 -0.79 -13.52 -20.94
N ASP A 591 0.47 -13.94 -20.84
CA ASP A 591 1.40 -13.96 -21.97
C ASP A 591 1.01 -15.03 -22.99
N PHE A 592 1.01 -14.65 -24.27
CA PHE A 592 0.83 -15.57 -25.40
C PHE A 592 2.02 -15.48 -26.35
N SER A 593 2.80 -16.55 -26.46
CA SER A 593 3.92 -16.60 -27.39
C SER A 593 3.45 -16.50 -28.85
N ILE A 594 4.08 -15.60 -29.61
CA ILE A 594 3.87 -15.44 -31.06
C ILE A 594 5.06 -16.10 -31.76
N LEU A 595 4.80 -17.22 -32.39
CA LEU A 595 5.81 -17.98 -33.15
C LEU A 595 5.65 -17.74 -34.64
N ASP A 596 6.74 -17.92 -35.41
CA ASP A 596 6.78 -17.82 -36.83
C ASP A 596 5.60 -18.56 -37.50
N ASN A 597 4.95 -17.90 -38.44
CA ASN A 597 3.83 -18.44 -39.23
C ASN A 597 2.67 -18.99 -38.39
N THR A 598 2.42 -18.46 -37.22
CA THR A 598 1.33 -18.88 -36.33
C THR A 598 0.28 -17.80 -36.12
N THR A 599 -0.86 -18.23 -35.62
CA THR A 599 -1.94 -17.35 -35.18
C THR A 599 -2.28 -17.68 -33.71
N ILE A 600 -2.31 -16.68 -32.87
CA ILE A 600 -2.78 -16.80 -31.48
C ILE A 600 -4.10 -16.06 -31.31
N GLU A 601 -4.91 -16.49 -30.34
CA GLU A 601 -6.11 -15.78 -29.87
C GLU A 601 -6.07 -15.66 -28.33
N SER A 602 -6.10 -14.44 -27.83
CA SER A 602 -6.17 -14.13 -26.40
C SER A 602 -7.59 -13.64 -26.06
N PRO A 603 -8.33 -14.32 -25.16
CA PRO A 603 -9.71 -13.97 -24.86
C PRO A 603 -9.83 -12.98 -23.71
N ILE A 604 -10.85 -12.10 -23.76
CA ILE A 604 -11.40 -11.33 -22.63
C ILE A 604 -12.89 -11.61 -22.56
N THR A 605 -13.38 -12.07 -21.42
CA THR A 605 -14.82 -12.25 -21.19
C THR A 605 -15.41 -10.99 -20.56
N VAL A 606 -16.28 -10.33 -21.28
CA VAL A 606 -17.03 -9.14 -20.83
C VAL A 606 -18.39 -9.59 -20.30
N SER A 607 -18.74 -9.13 -19.11
CA SER A 607 -20.03 -9.41 -18.47
C SER A 607 -20.54 -8.21 -17.70
N GLY A 608 -21.83 -8.21 -17.36
CA GLY A 608 -22.45 -7.17 -16.56
C GLY A 608 -22.72 -5.85 -17.28
N ARG A 609 -22.55 -5.79 -18.61
CA ARG A 609 -22.91 -4.62 -19.42
C ARG A 609 -24.28 -4.80 -20.06
N THR A 610 -24.92 -3.69 -20.43
CA THR A 610 -26.20 -3.69 -21.12
C THR A 610 -26.06 -3.09 -22.52
N GLY A 611 -26.73 -3.68 -23.52
CA GLY A 611 -26.73 -3.19 -24.90
C GLY A 611 -25.44 -3.47 -25.67
N ASN A 612 -25.18 -2.64 -26.65
CA ASN A 612 -24.05 -2.79 -27.57
C ASN A 612 -22.77 -2.09 -27.03
N ALA A 613 -21.64 -2.47 -27.60
CA ALA A 613 -20.37 -1.80 -27.38
C ALA A 613 -20.42 -0.35 -27.92
N PRO A 614 -19.57 0.57 -27.42
CA PRO A 614 -19.60 1.96 -27.90
C PRO A 614 -18.95 2.11 -29.29
N SER A 615 -19.31 3.18 -29.98
CA SER A 615 -18.63 3.58 -31.24
C SER A 615 -17.19 4.04 -31.04
N THR A 616 -16.75 4.16 -29.79
CA THR A 616 -15.41 4.63 -29.38
C THR A 616 -14.70 3.63 -28.47
N LEU A 617 -14.98 2.32 -28.64
CA LEU A 617 -14.32 1.25 -27.89
C LEU A 617 -12.80 1.38 -28.01
N LYS A 618 -12.11 1.47 -26.86
CA LYS A 618 -10.64 1.51 -26.83
C LYS A 618 -10.09 0.10 -26.68
N VAL A 619 -9.12 -0.22 -27.50
CA VAL A 619 -8.40 -1.50 -27.49
C VAL A 619 -6.93 -1.18 -27.32
N SER A 620 -6.40 -1.39 -26.09
CA SER A 620 -4.98 -1.23 -25.83
C SER A 620 -4.27 -2.57 -25.96
N VAL A 621 -3.12 -2.58 -26.61
CA VAL A 621 -2.31 -3.78 -26.82
C VAL A 621 -0.85 -3.53 -26.47
N SER A 622 -0.19 -4.52 -25.90
CA SER A 622 1.25 -4.58 -25.66
C SER A 622 1.77 -5.88 -26.27
N ILE A 623 2.28 -5.77 -27.49
CA ILE A 623 2.87 -6.89 -28.25
C ILE A 623 4.36 -6.58 -28.40
N TYR A 624 5.20 -7.49 -27.93
CA TYR A 624 6.66 -7.42 -28.09
C TYR A 624 7.07 -8.37 -29.20
N HIS A 625 7.58 -7.81 -30.29
CA HIS A 625 7.99 -8.54 -31.48
C HIS A 625 9.05 -7.74 -32.23
N THR A 626 10.04 -8.39 -32.81
CA THR A 626 11.18 -7.75 -33.47
C THR A 626 10.88 -7.20 -34.87
N TYR A 627 9.70 -7.47 -35.43
CA TYR A 627 9.32 -6.97 -36.75
C TYR A 627 7.81 -6.78 -36.86
N GLN A 628 7.31 -5.54 -36.79
CA GLN A 628 5.86 -5.24 -36.89
C GLN A 628 5.26 -5.61 -38.25
N GLY A 629 6.05 -5.57 -39.32
CA GLY A 629 5.63 -5.84 -40.68
C GLY A 629 5.15 -7.27 -40.89
N ASP A 630 5.46 -8.19 -39.99
CA ASP A 630 5.04 -9.59 -40.05
C ASP A 630 3.72 -9.84 -39.34
N LEU A 631 3.26 -8.87 -38.57
CA LEU A 631 2.10 -9.03 -37.73
C LEU A 631 0.82 -8.48 -38.35
N LYS A 632 -0.26 -9.22 -38.19
CA LYS A 632 -1.64 -8.74 -38.32
C LYS A 632 -2.34 -8.88 -36.98
N VAL A 633 -2.96 -7.80 -36.51
CA VAL A 633 -3.70 -7.77 -35.23
C VAL A 633 -5.15 -7.42 -35.52
N ASP A 634 -6.06 -8.29 -35.11
CA ASP A 634 -7.50 -8.12 -35.25
C ASP A 634 -8.18 -8.19 -33.85
N LEU A 635 -9.18 -7.35 -33.61
CA LEU A 635 -10.16 -7.56 -32.56
C LEU A 635 -11.31 -8.39 -33.12
N VAL A 636 -11.66 -9.47 -32.44
CA VAL A 636 -12.79 -10.35 -32.81
C VAL A 636 -13.88 -10.19 -31.76
N ALA A 637 -15.06 -9.76 -32.18
CA ALA A 637 -16.23 -9.56 -31.31
C ALA A 637 -16.89 -10.91 -30.93
N PRO A 638 -17.81 -10.93 -29.96
CA PRO A 638 -18.46 -12.16 -29.49
C PRO A 638 -19.24 -12.93 -30.54
N ASP A 639 -19.76 -12.26 -31.56
CA ASP A 639 -20.48 -12.86 -32.68
C ASP A 639 -19.56 -13.34 -33.84
N GLY A 640 -18.24 -13.04 -33.73
CA GLY A 640 -17.24 -13.35 -34.72
C GLY A 640 -16.90 -12.22 -35.70
N SER A 641 -17.52 -11.06 -35.58
CA SER A 641 -17.19 -9.87 -36.38
C SER A 641 -15.74 -9.44 -36.11
N VAL A 642 -15.00 -9.03 -37.17
CA VAL A 642 -13.56 -8.77 -37.11
C VAL A 642 -13.26 -7.30 -37.40
N TYR A 643 -12.49 -6.68 -36.53
CA TYR A 643 -12.03 -5.29 -36.62
C TYR A 643 -10.49 -5.27 -36.71
N GLY A 644 -9.96 -4.88 -37.88
CA GLY A 644 -8.52 -4.80 -38.10
C GLY A 644 -7.90 -3.66 -37.30
N LEU A 645 -6.90 -3.97 -36.47
CA LEU A 645 -6.14 -3.02 -35.66
C LEU A 645 -4.79 -2.70 -36.29
N HIS A 646 -4.07 -3.73 -36.74
CA HIS A 646 -2.79 -3.63 -37.41
C HIS A 646 -2.74 -4.60 -38.59
N ASN A 647 -2.16 -4.22 -39.70
CA ASN A 647 -2.18 -5.05 -40.93
C ASN A 647 -0.84 -4.99 -41.66
N TYR A 648 0.15 -5.71 -41.15
CA TYR A 648 1.46 -5.88 -41.78
C TYR A 648 2.14 -4.56 -42.15
N THR A 649 2.01 -3.54 -41.25
CA THR A 649 2.61 -2.22 -41.43
C THR A 649 3.79 -2.03 -40.45
N GLY A 650 4.56 -0.95 -40.63
CA GLY A 650 5.65 -0.64 -39.72
C GLY A 650 7.00 -1.23 -40.14
N SER A 651 7.08 -2.09 -41.13
CA SER A 651 8.34 -2.74 -41.59
C SER A 651 9.20 -3.25 -40.42
N GLY A 652 10.50 -2.99 -40.41
CA GLY A 652 11.43 -3.39 -39.33
C GLY A 652 11.35 -2.62 -38.02
N THR A 653 10.25 -1.96 -37.73
CA THR A 653 10.03 -1.37 -36.38
C THR A 653 9.62 -2.47 -35.41
N ASP A 654 10.15 -2.41 -34.20
CA ASP A 654 9.86 -3.34 -33.13
C ASP A 654 8.58 -2.97 -32.37
N ASN A 655 7.90 -3.94 -31.81
CA ASN A 655 6.82 -3.88 -30.83
C ASN A 655 5.58 -3.07 -31.26
N ILE A 656 4.41 -3.53 -30.86
CA ILE A 656 3.15 -2.79 -30.99
C ILE A 656 2.62 -2.49 -29.60
N VAL A 657 2.92 -1.30 -29.07
CA VAL A 657 2.41 -0.84 -27.78
C VAL A 657 1.59 0.43 -28.01
N THR A 658 0.26 0.26 -28.14
CA THR A 658 -0.62 1.36 -28.54
C THR A 658 -2.08 1.11 -28.15
N THR A 659 -2.92 2.16 -28.29
CA THR A 659 -4.36 2.09 -28.10
C THR A 659 -5.11 2.45 -29.38
N TYR A 660 -5.90 1.52 -29.87
CA TYR A 660 -6.79 1.72 -31.01
C TYR A 660 -8.17 2.18 -30.56
N THR A 661 -8.88 2.88 -31.44
CA THR A 661 -10.29 3.24 -31.25
C THR A 661 -11.12 2.52 -32.32
N VAL A 662 -12.06 1.69 -31.88
CA VAL A 662 -12.89 0.87 -32.74
C VAL A 662 -14.35 1.28 -32.62
N ASN A 663 -15.04 1.46 -33.76
CA ASN A 663 -16.49 1.58 -33.74
C ASN A 663 -17.11 0.17 -33.73
N ALA A 664 -17.47 -0.28 -32.56
CA ALA A 664 -18.07 -1.59 -32.31
C ALA A 664 -19.58 -1.46 -31.91
N SER A 665 -20.24 -0.37 -32.30
CA SER A 665 -21.63 -0.08 -31.89
C SER A 665 -22.68 -1.04 -32.44
N SER A 666 -22.32 -1.89 -33.42
CA SER A 666 -23.15 -2.99 -33.88
C SER A 666 -23.09 -4.24 -33.00
N GLU A 667 -22.05 -4.35 -32.17
CA GLU A 667 -21.74 -5.56 -31.41
C GLU A 667 -22.36 -5.55 -30.01
N VAL A 668 -22.86 -6.69 -29.55
CA VAL A 668 -23.29 -6.87 -28.17
C VAL A 668 -22.07 -6.74 -27.24
N ALA A 669 -22.16 -5.89 -26.21
CA ALA A 669 -21.04 -5.63 -25.32
C ALA A 669 -20.60 -6.89 -24.53
N ASN A 670 -21.56 -7.68 -24.02
CA ASN A 670 -21.27 -8.90 -23.26
C ASN A 670 -20.88 -10.06 -24.19
N GLY A 671 -19.97 -10.88 -23.72
CA GLY A 671 -19.49 -12.07 -24.40
C GLY A 671 -17.97 -12.16 -24.40
N THR A 672 -17.43 -13.11 -25.13
CA THR A 672 -15.97 -13.30 -25.22
C THR A 672 -15.44 -12.56 -26.44
N TRP A 673 -14.73 -11.48 -26.18
CA TRP A 673 -13.91 -10.76 -27.15
C TRP A 673 -12.54 -11.42 -27.24
N LYS A 674 -11.91 -11.39 -28.42
CA LYS A 674 -10.57 -11.96 -28.59
C LYS A 674 -9.67 -10.99 -29.34
N LEU A 675 -8.41 -10.89 -28.89
CA LEU A 675 -7.34 -10.32 -29.69
C LEU A 675 -6.70 -11.47 -30.49
N ARG A 676 -6.74 -11.37 -31.80
CA ARG A 676 -6.10 -12.33 -32.72
C ARG A 676 -4.84 -11.68 -33.25
N VAL A 677 -3.70 -12.35 -33.06
CA VAL A 677 -2.42 -11.94 -33.63
C VAL A 677 -1.92 -13.04 -34.56
N ASN A 678 -1.68 -12.68 -35.80
CA ASN A 678 -1.12 -13.56 -36.80
C ASN A 678 0.26 -13.05 -37.23
N ASP A 679 1.25 -13.91 -37.14
CA ASP A 679 2.56 -13.75 -37.73
C ASP A 679 2.60 -14.55 -39.02
N LYS A 680 2.96 -13.94 -40.16
CA LYS A 680 2.99 -14.56 -41.48
C LYS A 680 4.37 -14.84 -42.01
N ALA A 681 5.43 -14.48 -41.32
CA ALA A 681 6.81 -14.63 -41.80
C ALA A 681 7.63 -15.54 -40.86
N ALA A 682 8.85 -15.83 -41.24
CA ALA A 682 9.77 -16.63 -40.47
C ALA A 682 11.03 -15.82 -40.17
N GLY A 683 11.59 -16.00 -38.98
CA GLY A 683 12.85 -15.39 -38.56
C GLY A 683 12.71 -14.47 -37.35
N ASP A 684 11.49 -14.09 -37.00
CA ASP A 684 11.19 -13.19 -35.89
C ASP A 684 10.10 -13.76 -35.00
N THR A 685 10.28 -13.79 -33.71
CA THR A 685 9.29 -14.27 -32.75
C THR A 685 9.04 -13.21 -31.65
N GLY A 686 7.91 -13.35 -30.95
CA GLY A 686 7.55 -12.42 -29.89
C GLY A 686 6.50 -12.97 -28.94
N TYR A 687 5.82 -12.08 -28.26
CA TYR A 687 4.71 -12.42 -27.35
C TYR A 687 3.75 -11.24 -27.20
N LEU A 688 2.49 -11.56 -26.97
CA LEU A 688 1.50 -10.63 -26.44
C LEU A 688 1.63 -10.65 -24.92
N ASP A 689 2.04 -9.51 -24.31
CA ASP A 689 2.16 -9.31 -22.87
C ASP A 689 0.78 -9.09 -22.24
N LYS A 690 0.01 -8.17 -22.82
CA LYS A 690 -1.35 -7.87 -22.35
C LYS A 690 -2.16 -7.14 -23.38
N TRP A 691 -3.47 -7.15 -23.18
CA TRP A 691 -4.38 -6.28 -23.90
C TRP A 691 -5.63 -5.99 -23.10
N SER A 692 -6.32 -4.89 -23.41
CA SER A 692 -7.50 -4.47 -22.66
C SER A 692 -8.56 -3.84 -23.53
N LEU A 693 -9.79 -3.87 -23.03
CA LEU A 693 -10.97 -3.21 -23.60
C LEU A 693 -11.46 -2.16 -22.60
N GLN A 694 -11.61 -0.92 -23.07
CA GLN A 694 -12.26 0.15 -22.33
C GLN A 694 -13.55 0.55 -23.07
N PHE A 695 -14.68 0.21 -22.48
CA PHE A 695 -16.03 0.47 -22.99
C PHE A 695 -16.51 1.87 -22.68
#